data_304f8701a99468fda51c6ae918c7fb65
#
_entry.id   304f8701a99468fda51c6ae918c7fb65
#
_cell.length_a   1.000
_cell.length_b   1.000
_cell.length_c   1.000
_cell.angle_alpha   90.00
_cell.angle_beta   90.00
_cell.angle_gamma   90.00
#
_symmetry.space_group_name_H-M   'P 1'
#
loop_
_entity.id
_entity.type
_entity.pdbx_description
1 polymer ?
#
loop_
_entity_poly.entity_id
_entity_poly.type
_entity_poly.pdbx_seq_one_letter_code
_entity_poly.pdbx_strand_id
1 'polypeptide(L)'
;MPGGGFSRIPPSLKAQDGQPDGDGDDGRFTLGSFSIDEYRPIKVIVIGAGFSGILAGIRFPQKIPNVDLTIYEKSAGIGGTWYNNRYPGVACDVPAHCYQFSFEGKRDWSAFYSPGHEIQAHLQEVVDKYKLMRYIRLSHEVVHARYDEPTGKWHVRVRRTRPSSSSPPDSGEGEGEPHQGEEEAEEEEFEDVADVLLTAFGAITRWKMPAIPGLADFKGELHHTAGYTPRSGRTWEGDLERWRDMRVGVIGSGSTAIQVVSALAPHVARLANYVRGQTWLAPPFSMDMVQDLLGRSKKAAEDDDDLTLHPEEIERFKSDPGYFDRVRHTLEDSMNRDSTMQSDFQKMFRKGMEEKLATRPHIAEKLIPGFPVSCRRLTPGPGYLEALCLPHVDFVSSPIKRFTATGIETEDGQTKELDLVFCATGYDTSWQLPFAIVGRGGVDLNTKWRPHPRTYLSVCVDGFPNMFMSLGPNSIIGAGVLLPILETAVGYAVQAAAKMQRERLRSIEVKRSAVRDFDRYMEHVDGDDDVGCGQSYFPQSVYSANCRSWYKLGKEEGRIIGLWPGSNLHAVKALQHPRWEDYEYERADPEENSLYWLGDGQTWNEKTENGDRAWYLREEFVDRPPGMLKRYAWLLAPI
;
A
#
# COMPACT_ATOMS: atom_id res chain seq x y z
N MET A 1 -29.40 48.08 -27.71
CA MET A 1 -29.22 48.76 -26.44
C MET A 1 -27.72 48.93 -26.24
N PRO A 2 -27.16 50.13 -26.01
CA PRO A 2 -25.73 50.37 -26.05
C PRO A 2 -25.03 49.92 -24.78
N GLY A 3 -23.84 49.34 -24.95
CA GLY A 3 -22.99 48.84 -23.93
C GLY A 3 -22.51 49.91 -22.97
N GLY A 4 -22.75 49.69 -21.68
CA GLY A 4 -22.12 50.43 -20.58
C GLY A 4 -20.74 49.86 -20.33
N GLY A 5 -19.70 50.53 -20.83
CA GLY A 5 -18.33 50.22 -20.47
C GLY A 5 -18.12 50.51 -18.98
N PHE A 6 -17.66 49.50 -18.26
CA PHE A 6 -17.08 49.72 -16.92
C PHE A 6 -15.83 50.55 -17.11
N SER A 7 -15.91 51.82 -16.65
CA SER A 7 -14.78 52.74 -16.68
C SER A 7 -13.63 52.19 -15.84
N ARG A 8 -12.45 52.18 -16.43
CA ARG A 8 -11.21 52.03 -15.66
C ARG A 8 -11.22 53.00 -14.47
N ILE A 9 -10.94 52.51 -13.31
CA ILE A 9 -10.74 53.32 -12.10
C ILE A 9 -9.65 54.36 -12.44
N PRO A 10 -9.93 55.65 -12.31
CA PRO A 10 -8.91 56.66 -12.57
C PRO A 10 -7.77 56.58 -11.57
N PRO A 11 -6.51 56.76 -11.97
CA PRO A 11 -5.40 56.82 -11.03
C PRO A 11 -5.38 58.19 -10.32
N SER A 12 -6.07 58.34 -9.22
CA SER A 12 -5.84 59.33 -8.18
C SER A 12 -7.08 59.54 -7.30
N LEU A 13 -7.25 58.70 -6.31
CA LEU A 13 -7.84 59.13 -5.06
C LEU A 13 -6.66 59.33 -4.08
N LYS A 14 -6.24 60.57 -3.94
CA LYS A 14 -5.34 60.97 -2.84
C LYS A 14 -6.07 60.69 -1.52
N ALA A 15 -5.42 59.90 -0.67
CA ALA A 15 -5.86 59.67 0.68
C ALA A 15 -6.07 61.01 1.39
N GLN A 16 -7.24 61.22 2.00
CA GLN A 16 -7.43 62.24 3.01
C GLN A 16 -6.83 61.68 4.33
N ASP A 17 -6.03 62.54 4.97
CA ASP A 17 -5.37 62.27 6.24
C ASP A 17 -6.42 61.89 7.31
N GLY A 18 -6.50 60.61 7.65
CA GLY A 18 -7.09 60.10 8.89
C GLY A 18 -5.94 59.69 9.80
N GLN A 19 -5.95 60.12 11.07
CA GLN A 19 -4.95 59.73 12.06
C GLN A 19 -4.82 58.21 12.14
N PRO A 20 -3.60 57.65 12.26
CA PRO A 20 -3.41 56.23 12.40
C PRO A 20 -3.82 55.77 13.79
N ASP A 21 -4.76 54.81 13.84
CA ASP A 21 -4.95 53.95 15.01
C ASP A 21 -3.68 53.09 15.13
N GLY A 22 -3.05 53.16 16.29
CA GLY A 22 -1.70 52.65 16.49
C GLY A 22 -1.61 51.14 16.70
N ASP A 23 -1.65 50.40 15.61
CA ASP A 23 -1.04 49.07 15.50
C ASP A 23 -0.08 49.15 14.31
N GLY A 24 1.20 48.93 14.57
CA GLY A 24 2.28 49.19 13.61
C GLY A 24 2.39 48.21 12.47
N ASP A 25 1.32 48.09 11.67
CA ASP A 25 1.31 47.50 10.36
C ASP A 25 1.50 48.63 9.33
N ASP A 26 2.64 48.68 8.64
CA ASP A 26 2.93 49.73 7.66
C ASP A 26 2.20 49.49 6.33
N GLY A 27 1.11 48.75 6.34
CA GLY A 27 -0.01 48.78 5.40
C GLY A 27 0.31 48.53 3.93
N ARG A 28 1.36 47.84 3.59
CA ARG A 28 1.67 47.44 2.20
C ARG A 28 0.94 46.15 1.82
N PHE A 29 -0.32 46.28 1.46
CA PHE A 29 -1.09 45.19 0.90
C PHE A 29 -0.83 45.13 -0.62
N THR A 30 -0.15 44.08 -1.11
CA THR A 30 0.14 43.88 -2.53
C THR A 30 -0.83 42.89 -3.14
N LEU A 31 -1.52 43.30 -4.22
CA LEU A 31 -2.36 42.38 -5.01
C LEU A 31 -1.49 41.45 -5.85
N GLY A 32 -1.90 40.19 -5.98
CA GLY A 32 -1.28 39.28 -6.93
C GLY A 32 -1.50 39.75 -8.39
N SER A 33 -0.53 39.55 -9.28
CA SER A 33 -0.64 39.88 -10.71
C SER A 33 -1.27 38.81 -11.57
N PHE A 34 -1.95 37.84 -10.97
CA PHE A 34 -2.56 36.64 -11.59
C PHE A 34 -4.06 36.62 -11.35
N SER A 35 -4.82 35.91 -12.18
CA SER A 35 -6.24 35.64 -11.97
C SER A 35 -6.44 34.54 -10.90
N ILE A 36 -7.56 34.58 -10.16
CA ILE A 36 -7.85 33.68 -9.06
C ILE A 36 -7.79 32.19 -9.46
N ASP A 37 -8.13 31.87 -10.69
CA ASP A 37 -8.14 30.53 -11.30
C ASP A 37 -6.96 30.29 -12.26
N GLU A 38 -5.93 31.13 -12.21
CA GLU A 38 -4.66 30.91 -12.89
C GLU A 38 -3.80 29.90 -12.10
N TYR A 39 -3.91 28.65 -12.49
CA TYR A 39 -3.21 27.55 -11.81
C TYR A 39 -1.71 27.58 -12.12
N ARG A 40 -0.91 27.89 -11.11
CA ARG A 40 0.56 27.82 -11.23
C ARG A 40 0.99 26.37 -11.46
N PRO A 41 2.10 26.13 -12.18
CA PRO A 41 2.69 24.80 -12.21
C PRO A 41 3.01 24.30 -10.79
N ILE A 42 2.75 23.03 -10.53
CA ILE A 42 3.11 22.35 -9.28
C ILE A 42 3.77 21.02 -9.64
N LYS A 43 4.97 20.79 -9.13
CA LYS A 43 5.69 19.55 -9.38
C LYS A 43 5.50 18.57 -8.23
N VAL A 44 5.13 17.33 -8.57
CA VAL A 44 4.90 16.24 -7.64
C VAL A 44 5.82 15.08 -7.98
N ILE A 45 6.60 14.63 -7.00
CA ILE A 45 7.36 13.38 -7.09
C ILE A 45 6.66 12.33 -6.24
N VAL A 46 6.45 11.15 -6.85
CA VAL A 46 5.90 9.96 -6.19
C VAL A 46 6.96 8.87 -6.15
N ILE A 47 7.15 8.23 -5.00
CA ILE A 47 8.14 7.17 -4.82
C ILE A 47 7.43 5.82 -4.79
N GLY A 48 7.56 5.05 -5.88
CA GLY A 48 6.99 3.71 -6.07
C GLY A 48 5.82 3.68 -7.06
N ALA A 49 5.78 2.63 -7.92
CA ALA A 49 4.75 2.38 -8.92
C ALA A 49 3.93 1.11 -8.63
N GLY A 50 3.60 0.87 -7.34
CA GLY A 50 2.56 -0.06 -6.90
C GLY A 50 1.16 0.53 -7.03
N PHE A 51 0.15 -0.06 -6.37
CA PHE A 51 -1.23 0.45 -6.36
C PHE A 51 -1.32 1.95 -6.09
N SER A 52 -0.62 2.44 -5.07
CA SER A 52 -0.67 3.86 -4.68
C SER A 52 -0.03 4.79 -5.70
N GLY A 53 1.09 4.39 -6.32
CA GLY A 53 1.74 5.19 -7.36
C GLY A 53 0.93 5.21 -8.66
N ILE A 54 0.35 4.08 -9.06
CA ILE A 54 -0.57 3.99 -10.20
C ILE A 54 -1.78 4.91 -9.97
N LEU A 55 -2.37 4.84 -8.78
CA LEU A 55 -3.48 5.70 -8.39
C LEU A 55 -3.09 7.19 -8.42
N ALA A 56 -1.92 7.54 -7.92
CA ALA A 56 -1.40 8.91 -7.99
C ALA A 56 -1.26 9.38 -9.44
N GLY A 57 -0.75 8.50 -10.33
CA GLY A 57 -0.66 8.75 -11.77
C GLY A 57 -2.00 9.06 -12.44
N ILE A 58 -3.10 8.53 -11.89
CA ILE A 58 -4.46 8.80 -12.34
C ILE A 58 -5.01 10.09 -11.70
N ARG A 59 -4.95 10.21 -10.38
CA ARG A 59 -5.69 11.23 -9.62
C ARG A 59 -5.07 12.62 -9.69
N PHE A 60 -3.74 12.75 -9.64
CA PHE A 60 -3.10 14.07 -9.75
C PHE A 60 -3.44 14.77 -11.06
N PRO A 61 -3.24 14.15 -12.25
CA PRO A 61 -3.58 14.82 -13.50
C PRO A 61 -5.08 15.05 -13.71
N GLN A 62 -5.95 14.23 -13.06
CA GLN A 62 -7.40 14.43 -13.13
C GLN A 62 -7.89 15.63 -12.32
N LYS A 63 -7.19 15.98 -11.23
CA LYS A 63 -7.69 16.94 -10.23
C LYS A 63 -6.88 18.23 -10.16
N ILE A 64 -5.65 18.23 -10.65
CA ILE A 64 -4.73 19.37 -10.55
C ILE A 64 -4.30 19.82 -11.95
N PRO A 65 -4.84 20.95 -12.44
CA PRO A 65 -4.35 21.57 -13.67
C PRO A 65 -2.86 21.92 -13.58
N ASN A 66 -2.12 21.84 -14.69
CA ASN A 66 -0.69 22.16 -14.77
C ASN A 66 0.21 21.39 -13.78
N VAL A 67 -0.18 20.15 -13.38
CA VAL A 67 0.68 19.30 -12.58
C VAL A 67 1.82 18.73 -13.42
N ASP A 68 3.05 18.89 -12.94
CA ASP A 68 4.24 18.16 -13.43
C ASP A 68 4.45 16.95 -12.50
N LEU A 69 4.13 15.75 -13.00
CA LEU A 69 4.14 14.52 -12.22
C LEU A 69 5.27 13.59 -12.67
N THR A 70 6.07 13.14 -11.70
CA THR A 70 7.06 12.08 -11.92
C THR A 70 6.89 10.98 -10.86
N ILE A 71 6.86 9.73 -11.30
CA ILE A 71 6.76 8.53 -10.45
C ILE A 71 8.05 7.73 -10.62
N TYR A 72 8.89 7.64 -9.60
CA TYR A 72 10.12 6.85 -9.60
C TYR A 72 9.86 5.46 -9.04
N GLU A 73 10.22 4.43 -9.82
CA GLU A 73 10.12 3.02 -9.45
C GLU A 73 11.48 2.34 -9.60
N LYS A 74 11.97 1.75 -8.51
CA LYS A 74 13.27 1.06 -8.48
C LYS A 74 13.31 -0.22 -9.31
N SER A 75 12.16 -0.89 -9.46
CA SER A 75 12.03 -2.12 -10.21
C SER A 75 11.95 -1.86 -11.73
N ALA A 76 12.27 -2.86 -12.53
CA ALA A 76 12.17 -2.80 -13.99
C ALA A 76 10.71 -2.91 -14.50
N GLY A 77 9.72 -2.99 -13.61
CA GLY A 77 8.30 -3.08 -13.95
C GLY A 77 7.40 -2.50 -12.86
N ILE A 78 6.14 -2.25 -13.24
CA ILE A 78 5.11 -1.70 -12.36
C ILE A 78 4.39 -2.83 -11.58
N GLY A 79 3.70 -2.46 -10.50
CA GLY A 79 2.86 -3.38 -9.73
C GLY A 79 3.31 -3.58 -8.28
N GLY A 80 4.50 -3.09 -7.90
CA GLY A 80 5.01 -3.15 -6.53
C GLY A 80 5.07 -4.58 -5.99
N THR A 81 4.29 -4.90 -4.96
CA THR A 81 4.21 -6.24 -4.36
C THR A 81 3.97 -7.34 -5.39
N TRP A 82 3.09 -7.11 -6.36
CA TRP A 82 2.68 -8.11 -7.35
C TRP A 82 3.68 -8.27 -8.50
N TYR A 83 4.52 -7.31 -8.72
CA TYR A 83 5.68 -7.42 -9.61
C TYR A 83 6.85 -8.14 -8.93
N ASN A 84 7.09 -7.83 -7.64
CA ASN A 84 8.28 -8.31 -6.93
C ASN A 84 8.11 -9.70 -6.31
N ASN A 85 6.89 -10.13 -5.97
CA ASN A 85 6.65 -11.45 -5.40
C ASN A 85 6.22 -12.43 -6.47
N ARG A 86 7.07 -13.44 -6.71
CA ARG A 86 6.88 -14.46 -7.74
C ARG A 86 7.07 -15.88 -7.21
N TYR A 87 7.08 -16.04 -5.88
CA TYR A 87 7.27 -17.32 -5.22
C TYR A 87 6.13 -18.30 -5.53
N PRO A 88 6.36 -19.63 -5.40
CA PRO A 88 5.36 -20.64 -5.67
C PRO A 88 4.06 -20.41 -4.91
N GLY A 89 2.94 -20.42 -5.62
CA GLY A 89 1.61 -20.25 -5.04
C GLY A 89 1.25 -18.81 -4.63
N VAL A 90 2.01 -17.78 -5.03
CA VAL A 90 1.71 -16.40 -4.69
C VAL A 90 0.32 -16.00 -5.18
N ALA A 91 -0.56 -15.63 -4.23
CA ALA A 91 -1.93 -15.20 -4.47
C ALA A 91 -2.36 -14.15 -3.45
N CYS A 92 -3.43 -13.42 -3.75
CA CYS A 92 -4.06 -12.53 -2.79
C CYS A 92 -4.77 -13.33 -1.69
N ASP A 93 -4.81 -12.79 -0.48
CA ASP A 93 -5.56 -13.35 0.66
C ASP A 93 -6.91 -12.64 0.88
N VAL A 94 -7.31 -11.81 -0.10
CA VAL A 94 -8.59 -11.09 -0.18
C VAL A 94 -9.29 -11.52 -1.47
N PRO A 95 -10.63 -11.65 -1.48
CA PRO A 95 -11.37 -11.95 -2.70
C PRO A 95 -10.99 -11.01 -3.85
N ALA A 96 -10.71 -11.57 -5.03
CA ALA A 96 -10.20 -10.83 -6.19
C ALA A 96 -11.13 -9.66 -6.58
N HIS A 97 -12.45 -9.87 -6.50
CA HIS A 97 -13.46 -8.86 -6.77
C HIS A 97 -13.47 -7.67 -5.78
N CYS A 98 -12.83 -7.83 -4.61
CA CYS A 98 -12.62 -6.75 -3.64
C CYS A 98 -11.22 -6.13 -3.74
N TYR A 99 -10.24 -6.88 -4.29
CA TYR A 99 -8.85 -6.43 -4.35
C TYR A 99 -8.52 -5.74 -5.68
N GLN A 100 -9.28 -4.72 -6.01
CA GLN A 100 -9.16 -3.91 -7.22
C GLN A 100 -9.61 -2.47 -6.94
N PHE A 101 -9.23 -1.51 -7.80
CA PHE A 101 -9.68 -0.13 -7.64
C PHE A 101 -11.21 -0.03 -7.63
N SER A 102 -11.74 0.89 -6.83
CA SER A 102 -13.19 1.09 -6.71
C SER A 102 -13.84 1.46 -8.05
N PHE A 103 -13.10 2.19 -8.90
CA PHE A 103 -13.54 2.73 -10.18
C PHE A 103 -13.06 1.91 -11.40
N GLU A 104 -12.23 0.87 -11.20
CA GLU A 104 -11.66 0.06 -12.28
C GLU A 104 -11.73 -1.42 -11.92
N GLY A 105 -12.89 -2.02 -12.22
CA GLY A 105 -13.18 -3.41 -11.89
C GLY A 105 -12.85 -4.36 -13.02
N LYS A 106 -12.05 -5.40 -12.74
CA LYS A 106 -11.81 -6.55 -13.61
C LYS A 106 -12.90 -7.61 -13.37
N ARG A 107 -13.46 -8.16 -14.44
CA ARG A 107 -14.60 -9.08 -14.40
C ARG A 107 -14.27 -10.51 -14.74
N ASP A 108 -13.04 -10.78 -15.13
CA ASP A 108 -12.58 -12.08 -15.64
C ASP A 108 -11.44 -12.66 -14.81
N TRP A 109 -11.52 -12.51 -13.51
CA TRP A 109 -10.61 -13.18 -12.58
C TRP A 109 -10.71 -14.70 -12.74
N SER A 110 -9.58 -15.39 -12.70
CA SER A 110 -9.53 -16.85 -12.83
C SER A 110 -9.93 -17.59 -11.55
N ALA A 111 -9.81 -16.92 -10.40
CA ALA A 111 -10.08 -17.52 -9.11
C ALA A 111 -10.62 -16.50 -8.10
N PHE A 112 -11.26 -17.00 -7.07
CA PHE A 112 -11.76 -16.20 -5.94
C PHE A 112 -10.62 -15.48 -5.21
N TYR A 113 -9.48 -16.14 -5.01
CA TYR A 113 -8.21 -15.56 -4.58
C TYR A 113 -7.25 -15.53 -5.77
N SER A 114 -7.16 -14.39 -6.42
CA SER A 114 -6.42 -14.26 -7.67
C SER A 114 -4.92 -14.50 -7.50
N PRO A 115 -4.29 -15.24 -8.43
CA PRO A 115 -2.85 -15.38 -8.49
C PRO A 115 -2.14 -14.04 -8.67
N GLY A 116 -0.93 -13.92 -8.12
CA GLY A 116 -0.18 -12.66 -8.13
C GLY A 116 0.12 -12.12 -9.54
N HIS A 117 0.39 -13.00 -10.50
CA HIS A 117 0.65 -12.59 -11.88
C HIS A 117 -0.59 -11.99 -12.58
N GLU A 118 -1.78 -12.45 -12.23
CA GLU A 118 -3.04 -11.92 -12.76
C GLU A 118 -3.34 -10.53 -12.21
N ILE A 119 -3.05 -10.29 -10.93
CA ILE A 119 -3.17 -8.95 -10.33
C ILE A 119 -2.15 -7.99 -10.98
N GLN A 120 -0.92 -8.44 -11.20
CA GLN A 120 0.09 -7.65 -11.88
C GLN A 120 -0.33 -7.31 -13.32
N ALA A 121 -0.90 -8.28 -14.06
CA ALA A 121 -1.43 -8.06 -15.41
C ALA A 121 -2.57 -7.03 -15.40
N HIS A 122 -3.52 -7.12 -14.45
CA HIS A 122 -4.58 -6.12 -14.30
C HIS A 122 -4.02 -4.71 -14.02
N LEU A 123 -3.01 -4.59 -13.17
CA LEU A 123 -2.35 -3.30 -12.94
C LEU A 123 -1.69 -2.76 -14.21
N GLN A 124 -1.11 -3.62 -15.04
CA GLN A 124 -0.57 -3.22 -16.33
C GLN A 124 -1.67 -2.74 -17.28
N GLU A 125 -2.81 -3.43 -17.35
CA GLU A 125 -3.97 -3.00 -18.12
C GLU A 125 -4.45 -1.59 -17.69
N VAL A 126 -4.50 -1.33 -16.38
CA VAL A 126 -4.84 -0.01 -15.85
C VAL A 126 -3.81 1.05 -16.27
N VAL A 127 -2.51 0.75 -16.14
CA VAL A 127 -1.44 1.66 -16.56
C VAL A 127 -1.54 2.01 -18.03
N ASP A 128 -1.82 1.02 -18.88
CA ASP A 128 -1.96 1.20 -20.33
C ASP A 128 -3.21 2.00 -20.68
N LYS A 129 -4.35 1.65 -20.07
CA LYS A 129 -5.65 2.34 -20.27
C LYS A 129 -5.56 3.82 -19.94
N TYR A 130 -4.93 4.18 -18.83
CA TYR A 130 -4.76 5.56 -18.39
C TYR A 130 -3.47 6.21 -18.94
N LYS A 131 -2.68 5.49 -19.75
CA LYS A 131 -1.43 5.96 -20.38
C LYS A 131 -0.42 6.51 -19.37
N LEU A 132 -0.24 5.80 -18.26
CA LEU A 132 0.54 6.30 -17.12
C LEU A 132 2.04 6.22 -17.31
N MET A 133 2.55 5.42 -18.26
CA MET A 133 3.99 5.28 -18.51
C MET A 133 4.68 6.60 -18.82
N ARG A 134 3.96 7.62 -19.27
CA ARG A 134 4.50 8.98 -19.47
C ARG A 134 5.01 9.62 -18.18
N TYR A 135 4.46 9.24 -17.02
CA TYR A 135 4.84 9.74 -15.70
C TYR A 135 5.82 8.82 -14.98
N ILE A 136 5.86 7.53 -15.33
CA ILE A 136 6.61 6.49 -14.61
C ILE A 136 8.04 6.38 -15.18
N ARG A 137 9.02 6.32 -14.26
CA ARG A 137 10.43 6.06 -14.55
C ARG A 137 10.83 4.78 -13.84
N LEU A 138 10.89 3.68 -14.60
CA LEU A 138 11.33 2.36 -14.12
C LEU A 138 12.84 2.30 -13.97
N SER A 139 13.35 1.42 -13.11
CA SER A 139 14.78 1.28 -12.79
C SER A 139 15.40 2.59 -12.27
N HIS A 140 14.61 3.35 -11.52
CA HIS A 140 15.03 4.60 -10.88
C HIS A 140 14.76 4.51 -9.38
N GLU A 141 15.81 4.31 -8.61
CA GLU A 141 15.75 4.21 -7.16
C GLU A 141 15.95 5.56 -6.50
N VAL A 142 14.99 5.99 -5.69
CA VAL A 142 15.21 7.15 -4.81
C VAL A 142 16.12 6.71 -3.66
N VAL A 143 17.26 7.40 -3.51
CA VAL A 143 18.29 7.07 -2.51
C VAL A 143 18.42 8.13 -1.41
N HIS A 144 17.81 9.30 -1.59
CA HIS A 144 17.80 10.38 -0.60
C HIS A 144 16.69 11.39 -0.94
N ALA A 145 16.06 11.97 0.07
CA ALA A 145 15.19 13.14 -0.09
C ALA A 145 15.44 14.15 1.03
N ARG A 146 15.53 15.44 0.68
CA ARG A 146 15.77 16.54 1.63
C ARG A 146 14.83 17.71 1.34
N TYR A 147 14.17 18.20 2.38
CA TYR A 147 13.39 19.42 2.32
C TYR A 147 14.33 20.64 2.41
N ASP A 148 14.19 21.57 1.49
CA ASP A 148 14.92 22.83 1.45
C ASP A 148 14.02 23.96 1.97
N GLU A 149 14.27 24.40 3.19
CA GLU A 149 13.42 25.38 3.87
C GLU A 149 13.31 26.71 3.14
N PRO A 150 14.41 27.28 2.59
CA PRO A 150 14.35 28.55 1.86
C PRO A 150 13.41 28.51 0.65
N THR A 151 13.43 27.43 -0.10
CA THR A 151 12.62 27.29 -1.32
C THR A 151 11.27 26.62 -1.09
N GLY A 152 11.08 25.92 0.05
CA GLY A 152 9.90 25.11 0.32
C GLY A 152 9.78 23.87 -0.57
N LYS A 153 10.91 23.36 -1.08
CA LYS A 153 10.92 22.25 -2.05
C LYS A 153 11.66 21.02 -1.52
N TRP A 154 11.30 19.88 -2.05
CA TRP A 154 11.99 18.61 -1.86
C TRP A 154 13.04 18.41 -2.92
N HIS A 155 14.28 18.18 -2.52
CA HIS A 155 15.39 17.74 -3.33
C HIS A 155 15.52 16.23 -3.23
N VAL A 156 15.28 15.53 -4.33
CA VAL A 156 15.19 14.06 -4.37
C VAL A 156 16.34 13.54 -5.23
N ARG A 157 17.25 12.78 -4.62
CA ARG A 157 18.35 12.14 -5.32
C ARG A 157 17.91 10.77 -5.80
N VAL A 158 18.11 10.53 -7.08
CA VAL A 158 17.66 9.33 -7.78
C VAL A 158 18.84 8.65 -8.42
N ARG A 159 18.96 7.35 -8.24
CA ARG A 159 19.93 6.47 -8.87
C ARG A 159 19.26 5.70 -9.99
N ARG A 160 19.80 5.79 -11.19
CA ARG A 160 19.36 5.00 -12.32
C ARG A 160 20.18 3.72 -12.40
N THR A 161 19.53 2.58 -12.24
CA THR A 161 20.14 1.27 -12.49
C THR A 161 19.95 0.90 -13.96
N ARG A 162 21.02 0.76 -14.70
CA ARG A 162 20.93 0.18 -16.04
C ARG A 162 20.68 -1.33 -15.90
N PRO A 163 19.77 -1.94 -16.68
CA PRO A 163 19.69 -3.39 -16.75
C PRO A 163 21.08 -3.92 -17.19
N SER A 164 21.63 -4.86 -16.42
CA SER A 164 22.81 -5.56 -16.88
C SER A 164 22.51 -6.17 -18.25
N SER A 165 23.35 -5.96 -19.23
CA SER A 165 23.20 -6.41 -20.62
C SER A 165 23.41 -7.93 -20.78
N SER A 166 23.12 -8.73 -19.76
CA SER A 166 23.11 -10.18 -19.82
C SER A 166 21.73 -10.70 -20.21
N SER A 167 21.30 -10.41 -21.44
CA SER A 167 20.44 -11.32 -22.17
C SER A 167 21.32 -12.51 -22.59
N PRO A 168 20.92 -13.78 -22.38
CA PRO A 168 21.67 -14.89 -22.91
C PRO A 168 21.73 -14.72 -24.43
N PRO A 169 22.90 -14.95 -25.08
CA PRO A 169 22.99 -14.90 -26.52
C PRO A 169 22.12 -16.02 -27.11
N ASP A 170 21.32 -15.63 -28.08
CA ASP A 170 20.63 -16.56 -28.96
C ASP A 170 21.67 -17.56 -29.54
N SER A 171 21.34 -18.84 -29.49
CA SER A 171 22.24 -19.93 -29.81
C SER A 171 22.81 -19.81 -31.24
N GLY A 172 24.02 -19.31 -31.33
CA GLY A 172 24.87 -19.39 -32.52
C GLY A 172 26.26 -19.86 -32.09
N GLU A 173 26.65 -21.02 -32.56
CA GLU A 173 27.94 -21.66 -32.30
C GLU A 173 29.11 -20.73 -32.67
N GLY A 174 29.94 -20.42 -31.68
CA GLY A 174 31.17 -19.67 -31.87
C GLY A 174 32.03 -19.74 -30.61
N GLU A 175 33.06 -20.60 -30.62
CA GLU A 175 34.10 -20.67 -29.59
C GLU A 175 34.85 -19.32 -29.54
N GLY A 176 34.66 -18.55 -28.47
CA GLY A 176 35.39 -17.32 -28.16
C GLY A 176 35.82 -17.34 -26.71
N GLU A 177 37.09 -17.08 -26.46
CA GLU A 177 37.76 -17.04 -25.17
C GLU A 177 37.06 -16.09 -24.15
N PRO A 178 37.12 -16.35 -22.82
CA PRO A 178 36.47 -15.53 -21.83
C PRO A 178 37.18 -14.18 -21.72
N HIS A 179 36.51 -13.12 -22.18
CA HIS A 179 36.91 -11.75 -21.89
C HIS A 179 36.63 -11.44 -20.42
N GLN A 180 37.71 -11.30 -19.62
CA GLN A 180 37.73 -10.64 -18.35
C GLN A 180 37.46 -9.14 -18.57
N GLY A 181 36.32 -8.69 -18.15
CA GLY A 181 35.90 -7.31 -18.14
C GLY A 181 34.44 -7.22 -17.73
N GLU A 182 34.13 -7.44 -16.44
CA GLU A 182 32.89 -6.96 -15.87
C GLU A 182 32.96 -5.42 -15.95
N GLU A 183 32.40 -4.82 -17.00
CA GLU A 183 32.08 -3.40 -16.99
C GLU A 183 31.05 -3.19 -15.87
N GLU A 184 31.52 -2.64 -14.73
CA GLU A 184 30.65 -2.12 -13.69
C GLU A 184 29.67 -1.16 -14.37
N ALA A 185 28.39 -1.49 -14.31
CA ALA A 185 27.33 -0.63 -14.84
C ALA A 185 27.43 0.72 -14.13
N GLU A 186 27.82 1.79 -14.86
CA GLU A 186 27.88 3.14 -14.31
C GLU A 186 26.49 3.50 -13.75
N GLU A 187 26.39 3.57 -12.42
CA GLU A 187 25.22 4.07 -11.72
C GLU A 187 25.18 5.60 -11.90
N GLU A 188 24.21 6.09 -12.64
CA GLU A 188 23.99 7.52 -12.83
C GLU A 188 23.09 8.04 -11.70
N GLU A 189 23.64 8.89 -10.82
CA GLU A 189 22.86 9.62 -9.83
C GLU A 189 22.58 11.04 -10.32
N PHE A 190 21.33 11.50 -10.13
CA PHE A 190 20.92 12.87 -10.40
C PHE A 190 19.96 13.37 -9.32
N GLU A 191 19.78 14.68 -9.26
CA GLU A 191 18.83 15.31 -8.36
C GLU A 191 17.62 15.84 -9.14
N ASP A 192 16.41 15.59 -8.62
CA ASP A 192 15.16 16.17 -9.07
C ASP A 192 14.50 16.95 -7.94
N VAL A 193 13.74 18.01 -8.27
CA VAL A 193 13.19 18.94 -7.28
C VAL A 193 11.68 19.01 -7.42
N ALA A 194 10.93 18.94 -6.32
CA ALA A 194 9.47 18.96 -6.32
C ALA A 194 8.86 19.88 -5.25
N ASP A 195 7.66 20.37 -5.51
CA ASP A 195 6.84 21.07 -4.51
C ASP A 195 6.22 20.10 -3.49
N VAL A 196 5.86 18.89 -3.94
CA VAL A 196 5.19 17.87 -3.13
C VAL A 196 5.87 16.53 -3.30
N LEU A 197 6.08 15.83 -2.19
CA LEU A 197 6.61 14.47 -2.16
C LEU A 197 5.53 13.51 -1.64
N LEU A 198 5.18 12.48 -2.43
CA LEU A 198 4.30 11.39 -2.01
C LEU A 198 5.10 10.09 -1.89
N THR A 199 5.21 9.54 -0.68
CA THR A 199 5.81 8.22 -0.51
C THR A 199 4.76 7.13 -0.74
N ALA A 200 5.00 6.29 -1.75
CA ALA A 200 4.13 5.20 -2.17
C ALA A 200 4.89 3.87 -2.31
N PHE A 201 6.00 3.73 -1.58
CA PHE A 201 6.88 2.55 -1.65
C PHE A 201 6.38 1.34 -0.85
N GLY A 202 5.20 1.46 -0.18
CA GLY A 202 4.58 0.36 0.56
C GLY A 202 5.17 0.15 1.96
N ALA A 203 4.45 -0.65 2.78
CA ALA A 203 4.80 -0.90 4.18
C ALA A 203 5.72 -2.13 4.37
N ILE A 204 5.67 -3.10 3.46
CA ILE A 204 6.39 -4.39 3.54
C ILE A 204 7.16 -4.62 2.24
N THR A 205 8.33 -3.99 2.12
CA THR A 205 9.14 -4.02 0.89
C THR A 205 10.57 -4.48 1.12
N ARG A 206 11.04 -4.50 2.37
CA ARG A 206 12.40 -4.92 2.71
C ARG A 206 12.40 -6.30 3.34
N TRP A 207 13.29 -7.14 2.88
CA TRP A 207 13.53 -8.47 3.42
C TRP A 207 15.02 -8.71 3.60
N LYS A 208 15.36 -9.70 4.37
CA LYS A 208 16.74 -10.18 4.53
C LYS A 208 16.72 -11.67 4.76
N MET A 209 17.80 -12.33 4.37
CA MET A 209 17.99 -13.74 4.70
C MET A 209 18.00 -13.92 6.23
N PRO A 210 17.45 -15.03 6.74
CA PRO A 210 17.47 -15.31 8.17
C PRO A 210 18.90 -15.51 8.67
N ALA A 211 19.19 -15.02 9.87
CA ALA A 211 20.48 -15.22 10.53
C ALA A 211 20.54 -16.62 11.17
N ILE A 212 20.63 -17.66 10.35
CA ILE A 212 20.77 -19.06 10.79
C ILE A 212 22.22 -19.48 10.57
N PRO A 213 22.90 -20.09 11.58
CA PRO A 213 24.27 -20.55 11.43
C PRO A 213 24.43 -21.51 10.25
N GLY A 214 25.53 -21.42 9.50
CA GLY A 214 25.84 -22.29 8.38
C GLY A 214 25.04 -22.05 7.11
N LEU A 215 24.22 -21.00 7.03
CA LEU A 215 23.38 -20.71 5.88
C LEU A 215 24.22 -20.56 4.59
N ALA A 216 25.39 -19.96 4.66
CA ALA A 216 26.31 -19.77 3.53
C ALA A 216 27.03 -21.07 3.11
N ASP A 217 27.01 -22.11 3.94
CA ASP A 217 27.67 -23.38 3.67
C ASP A 217 26.78 -24.31 2.83
N PHE A 218 25.49 -24.04 2.77
CA PHE A 218 24.50 -24.84 2.04
C PHE A 218 24.80 -24.82 0.54
N LYS A 219 24.87 -26.02 -0.07
CA LYS A 219 25.24 -26.20 -1.50
C LYS A 219 24.03 -26.34 -2.41
N GLY A 220 22.84 -26.55 -1.85
CA GLY A 220 21.60 -26.56 -2.61
C GLY A 220 21.13 -25.16 -3.00
N GLU A 221 20.00 -25.09 -3.66
CA GLU A 221 19.37 -23.82 -4.00
C GLU A 221 18.74 -23.16 -2.77
N LEU A 222 18.97 -21.88 -2.58
CA LEU A 222 18.49 -21.13 -1.42
C LEU A 222 17.85 -19.81 -1.87
N HIS A 223 16.56 -19.66 -1.56
CA HIS A 223 15.81 -18.47 -1.93
C HIS A 223 15.09 -17.87 -0.71
N HIS A 224 15.16 -16.55 -0.56
CA HIS A 224 14.13 -15.86 0.19
C HIS A 224 12.92 -15.67 -0.73
N THR A 225 11.70 -15.98 -0.25
CA THR A 225 10.49 -15.94 -1.09
C THR A 225 10.27 -14.59 -1.77
N ALA A 226 10.56 -13.48 -1.09
CA ALA A 226 10.45 -12.14 -1.64
C ALA A 226 11.56 -11.76 -2.65
N GLY A 227 12.62 -12.54 -2.72
CA GLY A 227 13.72 -12.35 -3.69
C GLY A 227 13.77 -13.42 -4.77
N TYR A 228 12.82 -14.36 -4.76
CA TYR A 228 12.75 -15.42 -5.77
C TYR A 228 12.31 -14.85 -7.13
N THR A 229 13.05 -15.24 -8.17
CA THR A 229 12.71 -14.93 -9.56
C THR A 229 12.69 -16.24 -10.34
N PRO A 230 11.58 -16.58 -11.02
CA PRO A 230 11.49 -17.78 -11.85
C PRO A 230 12.53 -17.77 -12.97
N ARG A 231 13.17 -18.91 -13.23
CA ARG A 231 14.13 -19.04 -14.35
C ARG A 231 13.46 -18.87 -15.71
N SER A 232 12.19 -19.26 -15.82
CA SER A 232 11.36 -19.03 -17.02
C SER A 232 11.06 -17.55 -17.28
N GLY A 233 11.38 -16.66 -16.33
CA GLY A 233 11.17 -15.22 -16.41
C GLY A 233 9.73 -14.75 -16.17
N ARG A 234 8.74 -15.64 -16.13
CA ARG A 234 7.31 -15.27 -15.97
C ARG A 234 6.68 -15.77 -14.68
N THR A 235 6.45 -17.07 -14.57
CA THR A 235 5.77 -17.68 -13.42
C THR A 235 6.58 -18.86 -12.88
N TRP A 236 6.35 -19.19 -11.60
CA TRP A 236 7.07 -20.25 -10.90
C TRP A 236 6.76 -21.65 -11.43
N GLU A 237 5.63 -21.84 -12.11
CA GLU A 237 5.23 -23.12 -12.71
C GLU A 237 6.25 -23.59 -13.75
N GLY A 238 6.96 -22.67 -14.38
CA GLY A 238 8.05 -22.99 -15.31
C GLY A 238 9.24 -23.69 -14.67
N ASP A 239 9.38 -23.65 -13.35
CA ASP A 239 10.44 -24.32 -12.60
C ASP A 239 10.03 -25.70 -12.06
N LEU A 240 8.74 -26.11 -12.16
CA LEU A 240 8.20 -27.33 -11.55
C LEU A 240 8.86 -28.60 -12.06
N GLU A 241 9.13 -28.70 -13.34
CA GLU A 241 9.75 -29.92 -13.91
C GLU A 241 11.13 -30.15 -13.29
N ARG A 242 11.90 -29.11 -13.08
CA ARG A 242 13.21 -29.14 -12.43
C ARG A 242 13.13 -29.54 -10.94
N TRP A 243 12.06 -29.19 -10.25
CA TRP A 243 11.87 -29.44 -8.82
C TRP A 243 11.23 -30.81 -8.51
N ARG A 244 10.71 -31.51 -9.51
CA ARG A 244 9.95 -32.76 -9.35
C ARG A 244 10.65 -33.78 -8.44
N ASP A 245 11.95 -34.01 -8.67
CA ASP A 245 12.74 -35.02 -7.96
C ASP A 245 13.50 -34.42 -6.74
N MET A 246 13.27 -33.15 -6.41
CA MET A 246 13.97 -32.46 -5.34
C MET A 246 13.32 -32.67 -3.97
N ARG A 247 14.18 -32.61 -2.93
CA ARG A 247 13.81 -32.50 -1.52
C ARG A 247 13.78 -31.03 -1.17
N VAL A 248 12.59 -30.51 -0.88
CA VAL A 248 12.37 -29.07 -0.67
C VAL A 248 12.15 -28.74 0.80
N GLY A 249 12.86 -27.75 1.31
CA GLY A 249 12.64 -27.15 2.63
C GLY A 249 11.87 -25.84 2.54
N VAL A 250 10.87 -25.64 3.39
CA VAL A 250 10.17 -24.35 3.54
C VAL A 250 10.25 -23.89 4.99
N ILE A 251 10.89 -22.74 5.21
CA ILE A 251 11.07 -22.19 6.56
C ILE A 251 10.02 -21.10 6.82
N GLY A 252 9.07 -21.38 7.72
CA GLY A 252 8.02 -20.43 8.12
C GLY A 252 6.64 -21.06 8.25
N SER A 253 5.72 -20.30 8.82
CA SER A 253 4.29 -20.63 8.97
C SER A 253 3.37 -19.42 8.77
N GLY A 254 3.86 -18.35 8.13
CA GLY A 254 3.07 -17.20 7.70
C GLY A 254 2.42 -17.43 6.34
N SER A 255 1.63 -16.46 5.85
CA SER A 255 0.87 -16.55 4.59
C SER A 255 1.71 -17.06 3.41
N THR A 256 2.93 -16.54 3.25
CA THR A 256 3.84 -16.96 2.18
C THR A 256 4.25 -18.44 2.30
N ALA A 257 4.61 -18.91 3.51
CA ALA A 257 4.98 -20.31 3.70
C ALA A 257 3.80 -21.25 3.43
N ILE A 258 2.62 -20.88 3.87
CA ILE A 258 1.36 -21.61 3.65
C ILE A 258 1.15 -21.77 2.13
N GLN A 259 1.26 -20.70 1.36
CA GLN A 259 1.10 -20.73 -0.11
C GLN A 259 2.17 -21.58 -0.79
N VAL A 260 3.45 -21.44 -0.39
CA VAL A 260 4.56 -22.23 -0.98
C VAL A 260 4.39 -23.71 -0.70
N VAL A 261 4.02 -24.10 0.52
CA VAL A 261 3.80 -25.51 0.88
C VAL A 261 2.65 -26.10 0.09
N SER A 262 1.49 -25.41 0.03
CA SER A 262 0.33 -25.85 -0.75
C SER A 262 0.67 -26.03 -2.22
N ALA A 263 1.40 -25.10 -2.80
CA ALA A 263 1.75 -25.10 -4.22
C ALA A 263 2.77 -26.18 -4.60
N LEU A 264 3.76 -26.42 -3.73
CA LEU A 264 4.86 -27.34 -4.06
C LEU A 264 4.62 -28.79 -3.63
N ALA A 265 3.86 -29.03 -2.55
CA ALA A 265 3.66 -30.35 -2.02
C ALA A 265 3.20 -31.39 -3.06
N PRO A 266 2.30 -31.09 -4.03
CA PRO A 266 1.88 -32.04 -5.05
C PRO A 266 2.95 -32.37 -6.10
N HIS A 267 4.03 -31.61 -6.18
CA HIS A 267 4.93 -31.61 -7.34
C HIS A 267 6.37 -32.03 -7.03
N VAL A 268 6.76 -32.14 -5.77
CA VAL A 268 8.14 -32.40 -5.35
C VAL A 268 8.30 -33.79 -4.72
N ALA A 269 9.49 -34.37 -4.77
CA ALA A 269 9.74 -35.70 -4.24
C ALA A 269 9.52 -35.78 -2.72
N ARG A 270 9.99 -34.78 -1.98
CA ARG A 270 9.79 -34.61 -0.53
C ARG A 270 9.71 -33.12 -0.18
N LEU A 271 8.91 -32.79 0.82
CA LEU A 271 8.84 -31.45 1.37
C LEU A 271 8.98 -31.48 2.89
N ALA A 272 9.82 -30.61 3.45
CA ALA A 272 9.95 -30.39 4.89
C ALA A 272 9.54 -28.96 5.23
N ASN A 273 8.46 -28.78 5.99
CA ASN A 273 8.01 -27.48 6.45
C ASN A 273 8.48 -27.23 7.89
N TYR A 274 9.39 -26.27 8.09
CA TYR A 274 9.96 -25.87 9.39
C TYR A 274 9.09 -24.80 10.04
N VAL A 275 8.32 -25.19 11.05
CA VAL A 275 7.28 -24.38 11.69
C VAL A 275 7.68 -24.04 13.13
N ARG A 276 8.10 -22.80 13.36
CA ARG A 276 8.47 -22.34 14.71
C ARG A 276 7.27 -21.89 15.55
N GLY A 277 6.27 -21.31 14.92
CA GLY A 277 5.16 -20.65 15.60
C GLY A 277 3.80 -21.17 15.16
N GLN A 278 2.84 -21.06 16.07
CA GLN A 278 1.45 -21.40 15.82
C GLN A 278 0.78 -20.37 14.90
N THR A 279 -0.20 -20.81 14.09
CA THR A 279 -0.95 -19.93 13.21
C THR A 279 -2.40 -20.38 13.09
N TRP A 280 -3.33 -19.41 13.02
CA TRP A 280 -4.69 -19.65 12.62
C TRP A 280 -4.80 -19.71 11.10
N LEU A 281 -5.49 -20.73 10.61
CA LEU A 281 -5.91 -20.79 9.22
C LEU A 281 -7.41 -20.48 9.17
N ALA A 282 -7.75 -19.45 8.44
CA ALA A 282 -9.14 -19.14 8.16
C ALA A 282 -9.68 -20.13 7.14
N PRO A 283 -10.91 -20.63 7.30
CA PRO A 283 -11.61 -21.21 6.16
C PRO A 283 -11.73 -20.14 5.06
N PRO A 284 -11.88 -20.55 3.80
CA PRO A 284 -12.16 -19.61 2.74
C PRO A 284 -13.34 -18.70 3.14
N PHE A 285 -13.18 -17.41 2.88
CA PHE A 285 -14.10 -16.38 3.36
C PHE A 285 -15.55 -16.68 2.94
N SER A 286 -16.43 -16.88 3.92
CA SER A 286 -17.89 -17.01 3.72
C SER A 286 -18.29 -17.90 2.53
N MET A 287 -17.70 -19.09 2.41
CA MET A 287 -17.91 -19.96 1.24
C MET A 287 -19.39 -20.23 0.95
N ASP A 288 -20.23 -20.44 1.97
CA ASP A 288 -21.67 -20.60 1.77
C ASP A 288 -22.28 -19.40 1.03
N MET A 289 -21.91 -18.18 1.44
CA MET A 289 -22.37 -16.96 0.79
C MET A 289 -21.81 -16.84 -0.63
N VAL A 290 -20.55 -17.17 -0.83
CA VAL A 290 -19.89 -17.13 -2.16
C VAL A 290 -20.55 -18.11 -3.11
N GLN A 291 -20.82 -19.34 -2.65
CA GLN A 291 -21.50 -20.36 -3.43
C GLN A 291 -22.93 -19.97 -3.79
N ASP A 292 -23.69 -19.40 -2.83
CA ASP A 292 -25.02 -18.85 -3.09
C ASP A 292 -24.96 -17.70 -4.12
N LEU A 293 -23.97 -16.81 -4.01
CA LEU A 293 -23.75 -15.72 -4.98
C LEU A 293 -23.39 -16.22 -6.37
N LEU A 294 -22.57 -17.26 -6.47
CA LEU A 294 -22.18 -17.87 -7.74
C LEU A 294 -23.26 -18.81 -8.29
N GLY A 295 -24.24 -19.19 -7.48
CA GLY A 295 -25.31 -20.11 -7.85
C GLY A 295 -24.87 -21.57 -7.84
N ARG A 296 -23.80 -21.89 -7.10
CA ARG A 296 -23.30 -23.27 -6.93
C ARG A 296 -24.19 -24.06 -5.96
N SER A 297 -24.38 -25.34 -6.22
CA SER A 297 -25.18 -26.20 -5.34
C SER A 297 -24.39 -26.55 -4.07
N LYS A 298 -25.07 -26.58 -2.91
CA LYS A 298 -24.47 -26.96 -1.61
C LYS A 298 -23.80 -28.35 -1.62
N LYS A 299 -24.22 -29.24 -2.49
CA LYS A 299 -23.66 -30.60 -2.63
C LYS A 299 -22.31 -30.62 -3.37
N ALA A 300 -22.05 -29.61 -4.22
CA ALA A 300 -20.75 -29.42 -4.85
C ALA A 300 -19.74 -28.80 -3.88
N ALA A 301 -20.22 -28.20 -2.79
CA ALA A 301 -19.44 -27.50 -1.79
C ALA A 301 -18.71 -28.42 -0.80
N GLU A 302 -19.17 -29.64 -0.60
CA GLU A 302 -18.56 -30.58 0.36
C GLU A 302 -17.29 -31.21 -0.19
N ASP A 303 -17.13 -31.23 -1.52
CA ASP A 303 -15.97 -31.82 -2.23
C ASP A 303 -15.03 -30.77 -2.87
N ASP A 304 -15.39 -29.47 -2.87
CA ASP A 304 -14.72 -28.46 -3.70
C ASP A 304 -14.20 -27.29 -2.86
N ASP A 305 -12.99 -27.47 -2.31
CA ASP A 305 -12.13 -26.34 -1.91
C ASP A 305 -11.63 -25.56 -3.16
N ASP A 306 -12.18 -25.85 -4.36
CA ASP A 306 -11.81 -25.20 -5.60
C ASP A 306 -12.37 -23.78 -5.64
N LEU A 307 -11.47 -22.85 -5.42
CA LEU A 307 -11.73 -21.42 -5.49
C LEU A 307 -11.57 -20.87 -6.92
N THR A 308 -11.42 -21.76 -7.90
CA THR A 308 -11.38 -21.44 -9.33
C THR A 308 -12.76 -20.97 -9.79
N LEU A 309 -12.81 -19.92 -10.57
CA LEU A 309 -14.05 -19.47 -11.21
C LEU A 309 -14.27 -20.24 -12.51
N HIS A 310 -15.47 -20.83 -12.65
CA HIS A 310 -15.82 -21.58 -13.84
C HIS A 310 -16.08 -20.65 -15.05
N PRO A 311 -15.85 -21.13 -16.29
CA PRO A 311 -16.03 -20.31 -17.49
C PRO A 311 -17.40 -19.63 -17.59
N GLU A 312 -18.48 -20.30 -17.19
CA GLU A 312 -19.85 -19.75 -17.15
C GLU A 312 -20.02 -18.63 -16.13
N GLU A 313 -19.35 -18.72 -14.98
CA GLU A 313 -19.36 -17.67 -13.95
C GLU A 313 -18.61 -16.43 -14.43
N ILE A 314 -17.44 -16.63 -15.07
CA ILE A 314 -16.65 -15.55 -15.68
C ILE A 314 -17.46 -14.88 -16.79
N GLU A 315 -18.12 -15.65 -17.65
CA GLU A 315 -18.94 -15.10 -18.73
C GLU A 315 -20.13 -14.31 -18.17
N ARG A 316 -20.73 -14.77 -17.05
CA ARG A 316 -21.80 -14.05 -16.38
C ARG A 316 -21.32 -12.73 -15.79
N PHE A 317 -20.12 -12.67 -15.21
CA PHE A 317 -19.52 -11.41 -14.73
C PHE A 317 -19.25 -10.42 -15.88
N LYS A 318 -18.88 -10.92 -17.07
CA LYS A 318 -18.64 -10.09 -18.25
C LYS A 318 -19.94 -9.56 -18.86
N SER A 319 -20.93 -10.41 -18.99
CA SER A 319 -22.18 -10.13 -19.71
C SER A 319 -23.23 -9.38 -18.87
N ASP A 320 -23.23 -9.55 -17.53
CA ASP A 320 -24.17 -8.88 -16.60
C ASP A 320 -23.43 -7.94 -15.64
N PRO A 321 -23.25 -6.66 -15.99
CA PRO A 321 -22.67 -5.66 -15.09
C PRO A 321 -23.39 -5.51 -13.77
N GLY A 322 -24.72 -5.64 -13.75
CA GLY A 322 -25.51 -5.54 -12.53
C GLY A 322 -25.30 -6.72 -11.59
N TYR A 323 -25.04 -7.91 -12.12
CA TYR A 323 -24.66 -9.07 -11.34
C TYR A 323 -23.26 -8.89 -10.73
N PHE A 324 -22.27 -8.47 -11.53
CA PHE A 324 -20.94 -8.14 -11.05
C PHE A 324 -20.95 -7.14 -9.89
N ASP A 325 -21.68 -6.02 -10.06
CA ASP A 325 -21.79 -4.98 -9.04
C ASP A 325 -22.45 -5.51 -7.75
N ARG A 326 -23.49 -6.34 -7.86
CA ARG A 326 -24.13 -6.98 -6.67
C ARG A 326 -23.16 -7.89 -5.94
N VAL A 327 -22.47 -8.78 -6.66
CA VAL A 327 -21.50 -9.71 -6.04
C VAL A 327 -20.39 -8.95 -5.34
N ARG A 328 -19.77 -7.99 -6.03
CA ARG A 328 -18.73 -7.14 -5.45
C ARG A 328 -19.23 -6.41 -4.20
N HIS A 329 -20.38 -5.75 -4.28
CA HIS A 329 -20.96 -5.02 -3.15
C HIS A 329 -21.20 -5.95 -1.95
N THR A 330 -21.75 -7.15 -2.18
CA THR A 330 -22.04 -8.10 -1.11
C THR A 330 -20.75 -8.61 -0.46
N LEU A 331 -19.72 -8.90 -1.24
CA LEU A 331 -18.41 -9.32 -0.74
C LEU A 331 -17.76 -8.20 0.08
N GLU A 332 -17.74 -6.97 -0.42
CA GLU A 332 -17.17 -5.83 0.29
C GLU A 332 -17.94 -5.52 1.59
N ASP A 333 -19.27 -5.54 1.55
CA ASP A 333 -20.10 -5.36 2.75
C ASP A 333 -19.77 -6.41 3.81
N SER A 334 -19.66 -7.67 3.39
CA SER A 334 -19.32 -8.77 4.30
C SER A 334 -17.90 -8.64 4.86
N MET A 335 -16.92 -8.25 4.04
CA MET A 335 -15.53 -8.00 4.48
C MET A 335 -15.42 -6.86 5.49
N ASN A 336 -16.31 -5.88 5.41
CA ASN A 336 -16.30 -4.69 6.27
C ASN A 336 -17.20 -4.84 7.51
N ARG A 337 -17.90 -5.98 7.68
CA ARG A 337 -18.67 -6.24 8.91
C ARG A 337 -17.73 -6.47 10.07
N ASP A 338 -18.06 -5.87 11.19
CA ASP A 338 -17.28 -5.99 12.42
C ASP A 338 -17.30 -7.43 12.93
N SER A 339 -16.12 -7.97 13.22
CA SER A 339 -15.93 -9.34 13.74
C SER A 339 -16.06 -9.38 15.27
N THR A 340 -17.17 -8.87 15.82
CA THR A 340 -17.40 -8.87 17.28
C THR A 340 -17.58 -10.28 17.88
N MET A 341 -17.75 -11.32 17.06
CA MET A 341 -18.00 -12.70 17.48
C MET A 341 -16.72 -13.55 17.61
N GLN A 342 -15.68 -13.03 18.28
CA GLN A 342 -14.34 -13.64 18.39
C GLN A 342 -14.35 -15.08 18.97
N SER A 343 -15.15 -15.36 19.98
CA SER A 343 -15.16 -16.67 20.65
C SER A 343 -15.70 -17.78 19.76
N ASP A 344 -16.69 -17.48 18.94
CA ASP A 344 -17.33 -18.46 18.07
C ASP A 344 -16.47 -18.76 16.85
N PHE A 345 -15.81 -17.74 16.29
CA PHE A 345 -14.80 -17.93 15.25
C PHE A 345 -13.62 -18.77 15.72
N GLN A 346 -13.15 -18.58 16.94
CA GLN A 346 -12.04 -19.38 17.49
C GLN A 346 -12.40 -20.87 17.59
N LYS A 347 -13.61 -21.17 18.05
CA LYS A 347 -14.10 -22.57 18.13
C LYS A 347 -14.26 -23.18 16.74
N MET A 348 -14.85 -22.43 15.81
CA MET A 348 -15.06 -22.86 14.43
C MET A 348 -13.72 -23.15 13.72
N PHE A 349 -12.75 -22.22 13.81
CA PHE A 349 -11.44 -22.38 13.17
C PHE A 349 -10.67 -23.56 13.76
N ARG A 350 -10.68 -23.71 15.10
CA ARG A 350 -10.06 -24.84 15.78
C ARG A 350 -10.66 -26.15 15.28
N LYS A 351 -11.96 -26.28 15.28
CA LYS A 351 -12.66 -27.48 14.82
C LYS A 351 -12.31 -27.81 13.37
N GLY A 352 -12.37 -26.85 12.45
CA GLY A 352 -12.04 -27.07 11.05
C GLY A 352 -10.57 -27.48 10.84
N MET A 353 -9.63 -26.88 11.59
CA MET A 353 -8.22 -27.31 11.54
C MET A 353 -8.01 -28.72 12.11
N GLU A 354 -8.65 -29.07 13.22
CA GLU A 354 -8.59 -30.40 13.83
C GLU A 354 -9.16 -31.48 12.90
N GLU A 355 -10.30 -31.21 12.23
CA GLU A 355 -10.92 -32.12 11.25
C GLU A 355 -9.99 -32.38 10.06
N LYS A 356 -9.40 -31.34 9.47
CA LYS A 356 -8.47 -31.47 8.32
C LYS A 356 -7.16 -32.17 8.71
N LEU A 357 -6.72 -32.06 9.97
CA LEU A 357 -5.52 -32.72 10.50
C LEU A 357 -5.80 -34.05 11.22
N ALA A 358 -7.01 -34.61 11.11
CA ALA A 358 -7.42 -35.82 11.85
C ALA A 358 -6.49 -37.04 11.61
N THR A 359 -5.85 -37.16 10.43
CA THR A 359 -4.87 -38.21 10.13
C THR A 359 -3.50 -37.99 10.76
N ARG A 360 -3.20 -36.76 11.20
CA ARG A 360 -1.92 -36.36 11.85
C ARG A 360 -2.19 -35.43 13.06
N PRO A 361 -2.86 -35.89 14.13
CA PRO A 361 -3.29 -35.04 15.24
C PRO A 361 -2.15 -34.34 15.99
N HIS A 362 -0.94 -34.91 15.99
CA HIS A 362 0.25 -34.29 16.59
C HIS A 362 0.63 -32.96 15.92
N ILE A 363 0.24 -32.74 14.63
CA ILE A 363 0.42 -31.46 13.95
C ILE A 363 -0.55 -30.44 14.51
N ALA A 364 -1.82 -30.80 14.73
CA ALA A 364 -2.83 -29.92 15.30
C ALA A 364 -2.39 -29.37 16.67
N GLU A 365 -1.83 -30.23 17.55
CA GLU A 365 -1.32 -29.82 18.86
C GLU A 365 -0.21 -28.77 18.80
N LYS A 366 0.60 -28.78 17.74
CA LYS A 366 1.73 -27.85 17.55
C LYS A 366 1.38 -26.61 16.76
N LEU A 367 0.42 -26.72 15.84
CA LEU A 367 0.10 -25.65 14.87
C LEU A 367 -1.02 -24.73 15.36
N ILE A 368 -2.05 -25.28 16.05
CA ILE A 368 -3.24 -24.53 16.45
C ILE A 368 -2.96 -23.64 17.67
N PRO A 369 -3.20 -22.31 17.56
CA PRO A 369 -2.87 -21.37 18.64
C PRO A 369 -3.85 -21.40 19.83
N GLY A 370 -3.35 -20.85 20.95
CA GLY A 370 -4.19 -20.47 22.09
C GLY A 370 -4.61 -18.98 22.09
N PHE A 371 -3.96 -18.14 21.32
CA PHE A 371 -4.27 -16.70 21.27
C PHE A 371 -5.52 -16.40 20.42
N PRO A 372 -6.18 -15.22 20.58
CA PRO A 372 -7.39 -14.85 19.85
C PRO A 372 -7.17 -14.83 18.33
N VAL A 373 -8.20 -15.21 17.57
CA VAL A 373 -8.15 -15.39 16.12
C VAL A 373 -7.66 -14.14 15.39
N SER A 374 -8.22 -12.98 15.63
CA SER A 374 -7.85 -11.75 14.90
C SER A 374 -6.62 -11.02 15.45
N CYS A 375 -5.90 -11.59 16.43
CA CYS A 375 -4.67 -11.00 16.96
C CYS A 375 -3.57 -10.82 15.88
N ARG A 376 -3.66 -11.60 14.81
CA ARG A 376 -2.89 -11.48 13.56
C ARG A 376 -3.86 -11.42 12.38
N ARG A 377 -3.37 -10.92 11.23
CA ARG A 377 -4.12 -11.03 9.99
C ARG A 377 -4.45 -12.49 9.71
N LEU A 378 -5.70 -12.76 9.43
CA LEU A 378 -6.14 -14.09 9.02
C LEU A 378 -5.61 -14.42 7.63
N THR A 379 -5.16 -15.66 7.46
CA THR A 379 -4.70 -16.16 6.18
C THR A 379 -5.61 -17.32 5.77
N PRO A 380 -6.28 -17.24 4.63
CA PRO A 380 -6.86 -18.41 4.01
C PRO A 380 -5.72 -19.33 3.59
N GLY A 381 -5.86 -20.60 3.85
CA GLY A 381 -4.80 -21.58 3.56
C GLY A 381 -5.35 -22.80 2.80
N PRO A 382 -5.99 -22.60 1.62
CA PRO A 382 -6.49 -23.73 0.87
C PRO A 382 -5.35 -24.70 0.53
N GLY A 383 -5.59 -26.00 0.76
CA GLY A 383 -4.62 -27.06 0.46
C GLY A 383 -3.45 -27.20 1.46
N TYR A 384 -3.23 -26.26 2.40
CA TYR A 384 -2.05 -26.35 3.30
C TYR A 384 -2.17 -27.46 4.33
N LEU A 385 -3.31 -27.58 5.02
CA LEU A 385 -3.50 -28.63 6.03
C LEU A 385 -3.53 -30.01 5.36
N GLU A 386 -4.12 -30.11 4.20
CA GLU A 386 -4.14 -31.30 3.36
C GLU A 386 -2.72 -31.67 2.92
N ALA A 387 -1.92 -30.70 2.48
CA ALA A 387 -0.53 -30.90 2.12
C ALA A 387 0.29 -31.45 3.30
N LEU A 388 0.08 -30.93 4.52
CA LEU A 388 0.75 -31.45 5.71
C LEU A 388 0.36 -32.90 6.04
N CYS A 389 -0.75 -33.40 5.51
CA CYS A 389 -1.20 -34.78 5.68
C CYS A 389 -0.59 -35.76 4.66
N LEU A 390 0.03 -35.26 3.61
CA LEU A 390 0.67 -36.11 2.59
C LEU A 390 1.86 -36.90 3.16
N PRO A 391 2.07 -38.17 2.75
CA PRO A 391 3.10 -39.05 3.33
C PRO A 391 4.54 -38.57 3.10
N HIS A 392 4.77 -37.81 2.03
CA HIS A 392 6.09 -37.26 1.66
C HIS A 392 6.32 -35.83 2.19
N VAL A 393 5.37 -35.29 2.99
CA VAL A 393 5.49 -33.98 3.64
C VAL A 393 5.80 -34.14 5.12
N ASP A 394 6.90 -33.58 5.55
CA ASP A 394 7.35 -33.58 6.93
C ASP A 394 7.00 -32.24 7.62
N PHE A 395 6.27 -32.28 8.71
CA PHE A 395 6.07 -31.15 9.61
C PHE A 395 7.17 -31.13 10.68
N VAL A 396 8.04 -30.11 10.66
CA VAL A 396 9.19 -30.00 11.57
C VAL A 396 8.97 -28.86 12.54
N SER A 397 8.64 -29.17 13.79
CA SER A 397 8.43 -28.19 14.85
C SER A 397 9.67 -27.98 15.76
N SER A 398 10.69 -28.83 15.65
CA SER A 398 11.97 -28.63 16.33
C SER A 398 12.68 -27.39 15.77
N PRO A 399 13.25 -26.51 16.63
CA PRO A 399 13.97 -25.35 16.16
C PRO A 399 15.15 -25.72 15.26
N ILE A 400 15.39 -24.90 14.24
CA ILE A 400 16.55 -25.04 13.37
C ILE A 400 17.80 -24.64 14.17
N LYS A 401 18.77 -25.57 14.27
CA LYS A 401 20.07 -25.35 14.89
C LYS A 401 21.05 -24.70 13.90
N ARG A 402 21.16 -25.26 12.68
CA ARG A 402 22.03 -24.74 11.63
C ARG A 402 21.72 -25.34 10.27
N PHE A 403 22.23 -24.69 9.24
CA PHE A 403 22.40 -25.32 7.94
C PHE A 403 23.67 -26.18 7.92
N THR A 404 23.62 -27.24 7.16
CA THR A 404 24.77 -28.05 6.76
C THR A 404 25.01 -27.90 5.26
N ALA A 405 26.08 -28.48 4.74
CA ALA A 405 26.34 -28.43 3.30
C ALA A 405 25.21 -29.06 2.45
N THR A 406 24.45 -30.01 3.01
CA THR A 406 23.43 -30.79 2.29
C THR A 406 22.02 -30.65 2.86
N GLY A 407 21.79 -29.78 3.87
CA GLY A 407 20.46 -29.69 4.46
C GLY A 407 20.39 -28.85 5.74
N ILE A 408 19.42 -29.18 6.60
CA ILE A 408 19.13 -28.46 7.86
C ILE A 408 19.17 -29.43 9.04
N GLU A 409 19.99 -29.10 10.05
CA GLU A 409 20.04 -29.76 11.38
C GLU A 409 19.14 -29.03 12.35
N THR A 410 18.31 -29.76 13.09
CA THR A 410 17.42 -29.24 14.13
C THR A 410 17.98 -29.52 15.53
N GLU A 411 17.46 -28.85 16.58
CA GLU A 411 17.95 -28.95 17.96
C GLU A 411 17.78 -30.34 18.57
N ASP A 412 16.84 -31.15 18.06
CA ASP A 412 16.66 -32.56 18.43
C ASP A 412 17.69 -33.50 17.78
N GLY A 413 18.68 -32.96 17.08
CA GLY A 413 19.78 -33.69 16.45
C GLY A 413 19.42 -34.34 15.10
N GLN A 414 18.21 -34.15 14.59
CA GLN A 414 17.86 -34.67 13.28
C GLN A 414 18.42 -33.76 12.16
N THR A 415 18.85 -34.37 11.07
CA THR A 415 19.27 -33.66 9.87
C THR A 415 18.41 -34.12 8.70
N LYS A 416 17.81 -33.16 7.99
CA LYS A 416 17.11 -33.43 6.73
C LYS A 416 17.95 -32.94 5.57
N GLU A 417 18.22 -33.84 4.64
CA GLU A 417 18.89 -33.51 3.39
C GLU A 417 17.90 -32.79 2.46
N LEU A 418 18.34 -31.70 1.85
CA LEU A 418 17.54 -30.80 1.01
C LEU A 418 18.33 -30.39 -0.22
N ASP A 419 17.64 -30.23 -1.32
CA ASP A 419 18.20 -29.77 -2.59
C ASP A 419 17.84 -28.30 -2.85
N LEU A 420 16.69 -27.85 -2.28
CA LEU A 420 16.16 -26.52 -2.43
C LEU A 420 15.55 -26.05 -1.10
N VAL A 421 15.78 -24.79 -0.73
CA VAL A 421 15.17 -24.21 0.47
C VAL A 421 14.54 -22.85 0.15
N PHE A 422 13.27 -22.69 0.50
CA PHE A 422 12.56 -21.41 0.52
C PHE A 422 12.50 -20.84 1.94
N CYS A 423 13.14 -19.69 2.14
CA CYS A 423 13.03 -18.91 3.36
C CYS A 423 11.81 -17.98 3.30
N ALA A 424 10.66 -18.44 3.81
CA ALA A 424 9.46 -17.65 3.98
C ALA A 424 9.45 -16.94 5.35
N THR A 425 10.56 -16.24 5.65
CA THR A 425 10.85 -15.67 6.96
C THR A 425 10.34 -14.25 7.17
N GLY A 426 9.63 -13.72 6.18
CA GLY A 426 8.89 -12.45 6.24
C GLY A 426 9.73 -11.22 5.91
N TYR A 427 9.14 -10.07 6.16
CA TYR A 427 9.68 -8.76 5.84
C TYR A 427 10.14 -8.02 7.09
N ASP A 428 10.96 -6.99 6.89
CA ASP A 428 11.29 -6.02 7.93
C ASP A 428 10.11 -5.08 8.14
N THR A 429 9.48 -5.20 9.30
CA THR A 429 8.32 -4.39 9.70
C THR A 429 8.69 -3.27 10.67
N SER A 430 9.96 -2.90 10.76
CA SER A 430 10.47 -1.88 11.69
C SER A 430 10.08 -0.45 11.35
N TRP A 431 9.49 -0.21 10.18
CA TRP A 431 9.22 1.11 9.61
C TRP A 431 10.48 1.98 9.40
N GLN A 432 11.66 1.39 9.50
CA GLN A 432 12.88 2.07 9.10
C GLN A 432 12.95 2.17 7.58
N LEU A 433 13.15 3.36 7.06
CA LEU A 433 13.21 3.60 5.62
C LEU A 433 14.53 3.13 5.03
N PRO A 434 14.56 2.70 3.76
CA PRO A 434 15.79 2.24 3.11
C PRO A 434 16.78 3.37 2.80
N PHE A 435 16.33 4.62 2.85
CA PHE A 435 17.13 5.83 2.59
C PHE A 435 16.71 6.95 3.53
N ALA A 436 17.53 7.99 3.64
CA ALA A 436 17.22 9.14 4.47
C ALA A 436 16.18 10.04 3.82
N ILE A 437 15.14 10.40 4.59
CA ILE A 437 14.23 11.50 4.27
C ILE A 437 14.44 12.56 5.35
N VAL A 438 14.98 13.70 4.95
CA VAL A 438 15.42 14.77 5.86
C VAL A 438 14.45 15.95 5.76
N GLY A 439 13.77 16.24 6.86
CA GLY A 439 12.83 17.36 7.00
C GLY A 439 13.47 18.65 7.50
N ARG A 440 12.66 19.52 8.10
CA ARG A 440 13.10 20.78 8.69
C ARG A 440 14.18 20.57 9.75
N GLY A 441 15.09 21.55 9.85
CA GLY A 441 16.20 21.50 10.79
C GLY A 441 17.16 20.32 10.57
N GLY A 442 17.15 19.68 9.40
CA GLY A 442 18.01 18.56 9.09
C GLY A 442 17.62 17.25 9.80
N VAL A 443 16.40 17.13 10.31
CA VAL A 443 15.94 15.96 11.06
C VAL A 443 15.62 14.82 10.10
N ASP A 444 16.35 13.69 10.25
CA ASP A 444 16.05 12.46 9.50
C ASP A 444 14.83 11.73 10.07
N LEU A 445 13.94 11.27 9.19
CA LEU A 445 12.68 10.61 9.55
C LEU A 445 12.90 9.31 10.31
N ASN A 446 13.92 8.52 9.96
CA ASN A 446 14.27 7.29 10.68
C ASN A 446 14.68 7.59 12.15
N THR A 447 15.34 8.72 12.37
CA THR A 447 15.73 9.18 13.71
C THR A 447 14.51 9.68 14.48
N LYS A 448 13.64 10.47 13.83
CA LYS A 448 12.41 11.00 14.42
C LYS A 448 11.45 9.88 14.85
N TRP A 449 11.42 8.78 14.11
CA TRP A 449 10.57 7.64 14.40
C TRP A 449 11.12 6.68 15.48
N ARG A 450 12.13 7.08 16.22
CA ARG A 450 12.60 6.32 17.38
C ARG A 450 11.95 6.85 18.66
N PRO A 451 11.51 5.97 19.58
CA PRO A 451 11.55 4.50 19.56
C PRO A 451 10.45 3.86 18.69
N HIS A 452 9.46 4.61 18.24
CA HIS A 452 8.37 4.18 17.36
C HIS A 452 7.88 5.35 16.49
N PRO A 453 7.31 5.06 15.31
CA PRO A 453 6.80 6.10 14.45
C PRO A 453 5.58 6.81 15.06
N ARG A 454 5.51 8.13 14.86
CA ARG A 454 4.35 8.97 15.13
C ARG A 454 3.98 9.70 13.86
N THR A 455 2.70 9.68 13.52
CA THR A 455 2.15 10.28 12.30
C THR A 455 0.84 10.99 12.63
N TYR A 456 0.36 11.80 11.70
CA TYR A 456 -1.01 12.29 11.72
C TYR A 456 -1.82 11.57 10.67
N LEU A 457 -2.88 10.85 11.10
CA LEU A 457 -3.76 10.06 10.25
C LEU A 457 -3.02 9.10 9.28
N SER A 458 -1.81 8.66 9.66
CA SER A 458 -0.96 7.79 8.82
C SER A 458 -0.48 8.41 7.49
N VAL A 459 -0.79 9.69 7.24
CA VAL A 459 -0.49 10.37 5.96
C VAL A 459 0.51 11.52 6.08
N CYS A 460 0.73 12.09 7.27
CA CYS A 460 1.65 13.23 7.48
C CYS A 460 2.52 13.04 8.72
N VAL A 461 3.63 13.79 8.77
CA VAL A 461 4.55 13.89 9.92
C VAL A 461 4.92 15.35 10.13
N ASP A 462 4.90 15.82 11.36
CA ASP A 462 5.37 17.17 11.72
C ASP A 462 6.86 17.33 11.44
N GLY A 463 7.28 18.51 10.99
CA GLY A 463 8.65 18.77 10.53
C GLY A 463 8.97 18.27 9.13
N PHE A 464 7.97 17.76 8.39
CA PHE A 464 8.13 17.29 7.01
C PHE A 464 7.07 17.95 6.11
N PRO A 465 7.22 19.25 5.82
CA PRO A 465 6.26 19.97 5.01
C PRO A 465 6.09 19.37 3.62
N ASN A 466 4.91 19.46 3.04
CA ASN A 466 4.61 19.02 1.68
C ASN A 466 4.87 17.53 1.42
N MET A 467 5.12 16.72 2.47
CA MET A 467 5.30 15.28 2.36
C MET A 467 4.05 14.55 2.82
N PHE A 468 3.58 13.66 1.96
CA PHE A 468 2.44 12.79 2.25
C PHE A 468 2.84 11.32 2.08
N MET A 469 2.15 10.44 2.78
CA MET A 469 2.41 9.01 2.76
C MET A 469 1.15 8.24 2.35
N SER A 470 1.32 7.28 1.47
CA SER A 470 0.37 6.20 1.28
C SER A 470 0.95 4.93 1.90
N LEU A 471 0.20 4.25 2.75
CA LEU A 471 0.68 3.16 3.60
C LEU A 471 1.78 3.58 4.59
N GLY A 472 1.62 4.73 5.25
CA GLY A 472 2.45 5.10 6.39
C GLY A 472 2.18 4.23 7.63
N PRO A 473 2.93 4.43 8.72
CA PRO A 473 2.66 3.77 10.01
C PRO A 473 1.20 3.93 10.44
N ASN A 474 0.62 2.88 11.00
CA ASN A 474 -0.78 2.82 11.41
C ASN A 474 -1.83 2.97 10.27
N SER A 475 -1.49 2.59 9.04
CA SER A 475 -2.42 2.68 7.90
C SER A 475 -3.03 1.35 7.48
N ILE A 476 -2.53 0.23 7.98
CA ILE A 476 -3.00 -1.10 7.58
C ILE A 476 -4.19 -1.50 8.43
N ILE A 477 -4.99 -2.43 7.95
CA ILE A 477 -6.19 -2.93 8.64
C ILE A 477 -6.05 -4.40 8.99
N GLY A 478 -6.61 -4.79 10.13
CA GLY A 478 -6.67 -6.20 10.55
C GLY A 478 -7.74 -7.00 9.79
N ALA A 479 -8.84 -6.33 9.41
CA ALA A 479 -9.95 -6.90 8.65
C ALA A 479 -10.48 -5.87 7.65
N GLY A 480 -11.16 -6.31 6.59
CA GLY A 480 -11.70 -5.45 5.54
C GLY A 480 -10.79 -5.31 4.32
N VAL A 481 -11.12 -4.36 3.45
CA VAL A 481 -10.45 -4.12 2.15
C VAL A 481 -9.52 -2.92 2.24
N LEU A 482 -8.24 -3.11 1.91
CA LEU A 482 -7.21 -2.07 2.05
C LEU A 482 -7.28 -0.99 0.96
N LEU A 483 -7.70 -1.34 -0.26
CA LEU A 483 -7.61 -0.44 -1.41
C LEU A 483 -8.40 0.87 -1.27
N PRO A 484 -9.62 0.91 -0.67
CA PRO A 484 -10.31 2.18 -0.42
C PRO A 484 -9.52 3.14 0.48
N ILE A 485 -8.72 2.62 1.43
CA ILE A 485 -7.84 3.46 2.25
C ILE A 485 -6.72 4.06 1.40
N LEU A 486 -6.11 3.27 0.50
CA LEU A 486 -5.09 3.79 -0.43
C LEU A 486 -5.66 4.88 -1.32
N GLU A 487 -6.87 4.66 -1.86
CA GLU A 487 -7.56 5.65 -2.70
C GLU A 487 -7.80 6.96 -1.94
N THR A 488 -8.21 6.85 -0.68
CA THR A 488 -8.47 8.03 0.15
C THR A 488 -7.18 8.72 0.60
N ALA A 489 -6.13 7.97 0.93
CA ALA A 489 -4.83 8.54 1.32
C ALA A 489 -4.16 9.29 0.16
N VAL A 490 -4.20 8.73 -1.06
CA VAL A 490 -3.74 9.44 -2.26
C VAL A 490 -4.64 10.64 -2.56
N GLY A 491 -5.96 10.49 -2.41
CA GLY A 491 -6.92 11.60 -2.54
C GLY A 491 -6.65 12.73 -1.55
N TYR A 492 -6.20 12.42 -0.34
CA TYR A 492 -5.79 13.39 0.67
C TYR A 492 -4.58 14.22 0.19
N ALA A 493 -3.53 13.56 -0.31
CA ALA A 493 -2.36 14.23 -0.88
C ALA A 493 -2.72 15.11 -2.09
N VAL A 494 -3.63 14.64 -2.96
CA VAL A 494 -4.15 15.42 -4.09
C VAL A 494 -4.89 16.68 -3.62
N GLN A 495 -5.75 16.59 -2.59
CA GLN A 495 -6.44 17.74 -2.03
C GLN A 495 -5.47 18.75 -1.42
N ALA A 496 -4.42 18.28 -0.73
CA ALA A 496 -3.39 19.15 -0.17
C ALA A 496 -2.59 19.87 -1.27
N ALA A 497 -2.17 19.17 -2.32
CA ALA A 497 -1.48 19.77 -3.45
C ALA A 497 -2.37 20.77 -4.23
N ALA A 498 -3.66 20.47 -4.39
CA ALA A 498 -4.62 21.39 -4.99
C ALA A 498 -4.81 22.66 -4.15
N LYS A 499 -4.84 22.53 -2.81
CA LYS A 499 -4.86 23.69 -1.90
C LYS A 499 -3.59 24.51 -2.03
N MET A 500 -2.43 23.87 -2.06
CA MET A 500 -1.13 24.57 -2.23
C MET A 500 -1.10 25.34 -3.57
N GLN A 501 -1.60 24.75 -4.65
CA GLN A 501 -1.65 25.40 -5.96
C GLN A 501 -2.60 26.59 -5.94
N ARG A 502 -3.84 26.39 -5.50
CA ARG A 502 -4.91 27.40 -5.50
C ARG A 502 -4.59 28.58 -4.58
N GLU A 503 -4.13 28.28 -3.36
CA GLU A 503 -3.90 29.31 -2.33
C GLU A 503 -2.47 29.85 -2.35
N ARG A 504 -1.68 29.50 -3.37
CA ARG A 504 -0.31 29.98 -3.53
C ARG A 504 0.57 29.71 -2.29
N LEU A 505 0.40 28.53 -1.69
CA LEU A 505 1.19 28.16 -0.51
C LEU A 505 2.57 27.64 -0.94
N ARG A 506 3.59 28.04 -0.20
CA ARG A 506 4.95 27.49 -0.30
C ARG A 506 5.05 26.17 0.43
N SER A 507 4.44 26.11 1.62
CA SER A 507 4.38 24.87 2.38
C SER A 507 3.06 24.67 3.11
N ILE A 508 2.76 23.39 3.34
CA ILE A 508 1.71 22.88 4.20
C ILE A 508 2.32 21.82 5.13
N GLU A 509 2.22 22.03 6.42
CA GLU A 509 2.80 21.16 7.44
C GLU A 509 1.79 20.85 8.52
N VAL A 510 1.69 19.57 8.92
CA VAL A 510 0.81 19.20 10.02
C VAL A 510 1.35 19.71 11.35
N LYS A 511 0.49 20.24 12.20
CA LYS A 511 0.84 20.70 13.54
C LYS A 511 1.31 19.55 14.43
N ARG A 512 2.37 19.79 15.19
CA ARG A 512 2.88 18.83 16.18
C ARG A 512 1.82 18.42 17.21
N SER A 513 0.90 19.35 17.58
CA SER A 513 -0.22 19.04 18.45
C SER A 513 -1.17 17.99 17.86
N ALA A 514 -1.49 18.08 16.56
CA ALA A 514 -2.35 17.13 15.88
C ALA A 514 -1.72 15.73 15.81
N VAL A 515 -0.41 15.65 15.53
CA VAL A 515 0.34 14.37 15.58
C VAL A 515 0.28 13.77 16.98
N ARG A 516 0.49 14.57 18.03
CA ARG A 516 0.43 14.11 19.42
C ARG A 516 -0.98 13.64 19.80
N ASP A 517 -2.01 14.36 19.39
CA ASP A 517 -3.39 14.04 19.75
C ASP A 517 -3.85 12.75 19.03
N PHE A 518 -3.41 12.51 17.78
CA PHE A 518 -3.64 11.24 17.10
C PHE A 518 -2.87 10.09 17.77
N ASP A 519 -1.65 10.34 18.21
CA ASP A 519 -0.84 9.38 18.97
C ASP A 519 -1.55 8.95 20.28
N ARG A 520 -2.10 9.91 21.03
CA ARG A 520 -2.90 9.67 22.24
C ARG A 520 -4.20 8.92 21.98
N TYR A 521 -4.85 9.22 20.87
CA TYR A 521 -6.05 8.49 20.45
C TYR A 521 -5.76 7.01 20.21
N MET A 522 -4.60 6.69 19.63
CA MET A 522 -4.20 5.31 19.38
C MET A 522 -3.85 4.57 20.66
N GLU A 523 -3.00 5.16 21.48
CA GLU A 523 -2.43 4.50 22.66
C GLU A 523 -1.95 5.55 23.67
N HIS A 524 -2.52 5.52 24.85
CA HIS A 524 -2.07 6.36 25.96
C HIS A 524 -0.73 5.81 26.48
N VAL A 525 0.28 6.67 26.57
CA VAL A 525 1.58 6.29 27.15
C VAL A 525 1.56 6.74 28.62
N ASP A 526 1.66 5.79 29.55
CA ASP A 526 1.85 6.06 30.97
C ASP A 526 3.10 6.94 31.18
N GLY A 527 2.92 8.09 31.81
CA GLY A 527 4.02 9.01 32.12
C GLY A 527 3.74 10.50 31.79
N ASP A 528 2.65 10.82 31.15
CA ASP A 528 2.17 12.21 30.99
C ASP A 528 1.12 12.46 32.10
N ASP A 529 1.60 12.75 33.30
CA ASP A 529 0.86 12.72 34.59
C ASP A 529 -0.24 13.78 34.77
N ASP A 530 -0.56 14.60 33.75
CA ASP A 530 -1.47 15.74 33.92
C ASP A 530 -2.89 15.56 33.34
N VAL A 531 -3.22 14.40 32.76
CA VAL A 531 -4.60 14.19 32.24
C VAL A 531 -5.08 12.81 32.66
N GLY A 532 -6.14 12.78 33.47
CA GLY A 532 -6.76 11.56 33.99
C GLY A 532 -7.00 10.49 32.93
N CYS A 533 -6.96 9.23 33.36
CA CYS A 533 -7.08 7.98 32.61
C CYS A 533 -8.10 8.07 31.46
N GLY A 534 -7.65 8.51 30.28
CA GLY A 534 -8.42 8.53 29.04
C GLY A 534 -8.41 7.15 28.39
N GLN A 535 -9.52 6.73 27.80
CA GLN A 535 -9.60 5.51 27.01
C GLN A 535 -8.95 5.75 25.64
N SER A 536 -7.92 4.98 25.28
CA SER A 536 -7.36 4.94 23.95
C SER A 536 -7.82 3.70 23.18
N TYR A 537 -7.67 3.69 21.85
CA TYR A 537 -8.28 2.65 21.00
C TYR A 537 -7.65 1.26 21.16
N PHE A 538 -6.33 1.15 21.01
CA PHE A 538 -5.70 -0.16 20.92
C PHE A 538 -5.76 -1.01 22.19
N PRO A 539 -5.62 -0.47 23.40
CA PRO A 539 -5.73 -1.27 24.62
C PRO A 539 -7.05 -2.01 24.78
N GLN A 540 -8.12 -1.50 24.14
CA GLN A 540 -9.45 -2.12 24.18
C GLN A 540 -9.70 -3.09 23.01
N SER A 541 -8.73 -3.24 22.10
CA SER A 541 -8.86 -4.05 20.90
C SER A 541 -8.27 -5.45 21.07
N VAL A 542 -8.71 -6.40 20.26
CA VAL A 542 -8.12 -7.76 20.17
C VAL A 542 -6.64 -7.73 19.78
N TYR A 543 -6.18 -6.66 19.15
CA TYR A 543 -4.81 -6.53 18.67
C TYR A 543 -3.79 -6.34 19.83
N SER A 544 -4.25 -5.87 20.99
CA SER A 544 -3.43 -5.77 22.22
C SER A 544 -3.20 -7.12 22.90
N ALA A 545 -3.98 -8.17 22.55
CA ALA A 545 -3.84 -9.49 23.14
C ALA A 545 -2.41 -10.02 23.02
N ASN A 546 -2.00 -10.83 24.00
CA ASN A 546 -0.67 -11.44 24.04
C ASN A 546 -0.50 -12.46 22.92
N CYS A 547 0.00 -11.99 21.78
CA CYS A 547 0.38 -12.82 20.64
C CYS A 547 1.51 -12.13 19.86
N ARG A 548 2.46 -12.90 19.38
CA ARG A 548 3.55 -12.39 18.56
C ARG A 548 3.01 -11.93 17.20
N SER A 549 3.03 -10.62 16.95
CA SER A 549 2.45 -10.04 15.75
C SER A 549 3.40 -9.00 15.12
N TRP A 550 3.44 -8.94 13.77
CA TRP A 550 4.15 -7.89 13.06
C TRP A 550 3.51 -6.50 13.28
N TYR A 551 2.27 -6.43 13.72
CA TYR A 551 1.62 -5.20 14.16
C TYR A 551 2.36 -4.53 15.32
N LYS A 552 3.07 -5.35 16.12
CA LYS A 552 3.87 -4.98 17.30
C LYS A 552 5.37 -5.23 17.09
N LEU A 553 5.88 -5.03 15.87
CA LEU A 553 7.30 -5.29 15.53
C LEU A 553 7.75 -6.74 15.77
N GLY A 554 6.87 -7.70 15.63
CA GLY A 554 7.16 -9.11 15.88
C GLY A 554 7.28 -9.48 17.37
N LYS A 555 6.85 -8.61 18.29
CA LYS A 555 6.78 -8.87 19.73
C LYS A 555 5.43 -9.45 20.13
N GLU A 556 5.36 -10.08 21.29
CA GLU A 556 4.11 -10.58 21.88
C GLU A 556 3.31 -9.44 22.51
N GLU A 557 4.01 -8.53 23.17
CA GLU A 557 3.49 -7.33 23.79
C GLU A 557 4.14 -6.10 23.16
N GLY A 558 3.51 -4.94 23.32
CA GLY A 558 4.04 -3.66 22.88
C GLY A 558 3.07 -2.89 21.98
N ARG A 559 3.50 -1.70 21.63
CA ARG A 559 2.72 -0.74 20.87
C ARG A 559 2.34 -1.27 19.48
N ILE A 560 1.10 -1.00 19.09
CA ILE A 560 0.59 -1.32 17.76
C ILE A 560 0.93 -0.18 16.81
N ILE A 561 1.79 -0.46 15.84
CA ILE A 561 2.30 0.51 14.88
C ILE A 561 1.91 0.21 13.43
N GLY A 562 1.34 -0.96 13.17
CA GLY A 562 0.95 -1.35 11.80
C GLY A 562 -0.49 -0.96 11.46
N LEU A 563 -1.39 -1.05 12.42
CA LEU A 563 -2.83 -0.96 12.15
C LEU A 563 -3.41 0.44 12.36
N TRP A 564 -4.41 0.76 11.56
CA TRP A 564 -5.30 1.90 11.76
C TRP A 564 -6.12 1.69 13.05
N PRO A 565 -6.30 2.75 13.87
CA PRO A 565 -7.10 2.68 15.09
C PRO A 565 -8.61 2.81 14.77
N GLY A 566 -9.18 1.78 14.20
CA GLY A 566 -10.56 1.74 13.76
C GLY A 566 -10.81 0.72 12.65
N SER A 567 -12.03 0.70 12.13
CA SER A 567 -12.38 -0.10 10.97
C SER A 567 -11.85 0.52 9.65
N ASN A 568 -11.91 -0.25 8.57
CA ASN A 568 -11.64 0.23 7.22
C ASN A 568 -12.52 1.45 6.87
N LEU A 569 -13.83 1.36 7.09
CA LEU A 569 -14.77 2.44 6.79
C LEU A 569 -14.51 3.69 7.63
N HIS A 570 -14.07 3.53 8.89
CA HIS A 570 -13.64 4.63 9.73
C HIS A 570 -12.42 5.34 9.13
N ALA A 571 -11.40 4.58 8.65
CA ALA A 571 -10.22 5.15 8.01
C ALA A 571 -10.59 5.96 6.76
N VAL A 572 -11.44 5.39 5.88
CA VAL A 572 -11.93 6.08 4.68
C VAL A 572 -12.63 7.39 5.04
N LYS A 573 -13.51 7.38 6.05
CA LYS A 573 -14.22 8.61 6.47
C LYS A 573 -13.29 9.65 7.10
N ALA A 574 -12.31 9.23 7.90
CA ALA A 574 -11.34 10.13 8.53
C ALA A 574 -10.42 10.80 7.50
N LEU A 575 -10.06 10.09 6.42
CA LEU A 575 -9.15 10.58 5.39
C LEU A 575 -9.84 11.30 4.23
N GLN A 576 -11.17 11.16 4.09
CA GLN A 576 -11.92 11.69 2.96
C GLN A 576 -11.82 13.23 2.83
N HIS A 577 -11.77 13.93 3.96
CA HIS A 577 -11.71 15.37 4.01
C HIS A 577 -10.62 15.83 4.99
N PRO A 578 -9.53 16.43 4.51
CA PRO A 578 -8.50 16.97 5.38
C PRO A 578 -9.07 18.03 6.35
N ARG A 579 -8.65 17.94 7.62
CA ARG A 579 -8.95 18.98 8.61
C ARG A 579 -7.89 20.06 8.51
N TRP A 580 -8.20 21.11 7.75
CA TRP A 580 -7.24 22.17 7.44
C TRP A 580 -6.78 22.96 8.66
N GLU A 581 -7.56 22.99 9.72
CA GLU A 581 -7.22 23.57 11.01
C GLU A 581 -6.07 22.87 11.74
N ASP A 582 -5.73 21.63 11.35
CA ASP A 582 -4.63 20.85 11.91
C ASP A 582 -3.29 21.13 11.22
N TYR A 583 -3.24 22.10 10.30
CA TYR A 583 -2.06 22.43 9.51
C TYR A 583 -1.58 23.87 9.75
N GLU A 584 -0.29 24.05 9.55
CA GLU A 584 0.39 25.33 9.43
C GLU A 584 0.75 25.57 7.95
N TYR A 585 0.74 26.86 7.56
CA TYR A 585 0.94 27.24 6.18
C TYR A 585 2.02 28.31 6.08
N GLU A 586 2.92 28.16 5.09
CA GLU A 586 3.78 29.26 4.62
C GLU A 586 3.30 29.69 3.25
N ARG A 587 3.18 30.98 3.06
CA ARG A 587 2.71 31.55 1.80
C ARG A 587 3.87 31.80 0.84
N ALA A 588 3.57 31.81 -0.45
CA ALA A 588 4.55 32.19 -1.46
C ALA A 588 4.74 33.72 -1.54
N ASP A 589 3.86 34.48 -0.93
CA ASP A 589 3.96 35.93 -0.84
C ASP A 589 5.02 36.33 0.18
N PRO A 590 6.02 37.17 -0.20
CA PRO A 590 7.05 37.65 0.72
C PRO A 590 6.52 38.51 1.86
N GLU A 591 5.36 39.16 1.69
CA GLU A 591 4.72 40.03 2.69
C GLU A 591 3.70 39.27 3.55
N GLU A 592 3.60 37.95 3.42
CA GLU A 592 2.68 37.06 4.16
C GLU A 592 1.18 37.44 4.06
N ASN A 593 0.80 38.13 2.97
CA ASN A 593 -0.59 38.49 2.74
C ASN A 593 -1.49 37.23 2.61
N SER A 594 -2.37 37.04 3.58
CA SER A 594 -3.25 35.85 3.62
C SER A 594 -4.28 35.80 2.48
N LEU A 595 -4.53 36.92 1.82
CA LEU A 595 -5.46 37.06 0.70
C LEU A 595 -4.77 37.19 -0.67
N TYR A 596 -3.45 37.03 -0.74
CA TYR A 596 -2.66 37.07 -1.97
C TYR A 596 -3.22 36.16 -3.07
N TRP A 597 -3.79 35.03 -2.69
CA TRP A 597 -4.39 34.04 -3.59
C TRP A 597 -5.62 34.56 -4.37
N LEU A 598 -6.25 35.67 -3.94
CA LEU A 598 -7.33 36.33 -4.69
C LEU A 598 -6.83 36.97 -6.00
N GLY A 599 -5.52 37.18 -6.13
CA GLY A 599 -4.92 37.72 -7.36
C GLY A 599 -5.29 39.16 -7.65
N ASP A 600 -5.54 39.46 -8.92
CA ASP A 600 -5.85 40.79 -9.43
C ASP A 600 -7.38 41.11 -9.45
N GLY A 601 -8.20 40.26 -8.86
CA GLY A 601 -9.65 40.42 -8.80
C GLY A 601 -10.38 39.97 -10.06
N GLN A 602 -9.71 39.25 -10.97
CA GLN A 602 -10.29 38.72 -12.20
C GLN A 602 -10.21 37.19 -12.26
N THR A 603 -11.09 36.57 -13.03
CA THR A 603 -10.94 35.18 -13.50
C THR A 603 -10.09 35.13 -14.77
N TRP A 604 -9.56 33.96 -15.09
CA TRP A 604 -8.79 33.73 -16.32
C TRP A 604 -9.59 34.06 -17.58
N ASN A 605 -10.89 33.71 -17.60
CA ASN A 605 -11.79 34.01 -18.72
C ASN A 605 -12.04 35.50 -18.90
N GLU A 606 -12.04 36.28 -17.82
CA GLU A 606 -12.18 37.75 -17.88
C GLU A 606 -10.87 38.38 -18.37
N LYS A 607 -9.75 37.98 -17.80
CA LYS A 607 -8.42 38.54 -18.10
C LYS A 607 -7.97 38.28 -19.53
N THR A 608 -8.27 37.09 -20.06
CA THR A 608 -7.87 36.68 -21.42
C THR A 608 -8.91 37.04 -22.49
N GLU A 609 -10.07 37.54 -22.09
CA GLU A 609 -11.22 37.77 -22.94
C GLU A 609 -11.64 36.51 -23.73
N ASN A 610 -11.29 35.34 -23.26
CA ASN A 610 -11.54 34.05 -23.88
C ASN A 610 -12.25 33.10 -22.90
N GLY A 611 -13.05 32.19 -23.42
CA GLY A 611 -13.77 31.20 -22.62
C GLY A 611 -15.17 31.65 -22.21
N ASP A 612 -15.86 30.75 -21.54
CA ASP A 612 -17.25 30.92 -21.10
C ASP A 612 -17.32 31.68 -19.79
N ARG A 613 -17.81 32.92 -19.80
CA ARG A 613 -18.00 33.77 -18.60
C ARG A 613 -19.28 33.45 -17.85
N ALA A 614 -20.14 32.59 -18.40
CA ALA A 614 -21.36 32.10 -17.77
C ALA A 614 -21.27 30.61 -17.43
N TRP A 615 -20.06 30.08 -17.21
CA TRP A 615 -19.79 28.68 -16.95
C TRP A 615 -20.63 28.09 -15.81
N TYR A 616 -20.99 28.89 -14.82
CA TYR A 616 -21.85 28.50 -13.70
C TYR A 616 -23.29 28.12 -14.10
N LEU A 617 -23.70 28.39 -15.35
CA LEU A 617 -24.98 27.95 -15.91
C LEU A 617 -24.91 26.55 -16.52
N ARG A 618 -23.74 25.93 -16.63
CA ARG A 618 -23.61 24.58 -17.17
C ARG A 618 -24.28 23.57 -16.23
N GLU A 619 -24.83 22.52 -16.81
CA GLU A 619 -25.61 21.50 -16.08
C GLU A 619 -24.88 20.90 -14.87
N GLU A 620 -23.57 20.79 -14.92
CA GLU A 620 -22.72 20.26 -13.85
C GLU A 620 -22.64 21.15 -12.59
N PHE A 621 -22.94 22.46 -12.75
CA PHE A 621 -22.92 23.45 -11.65
C PHE A 621 -24.33 23.87 -11.19
N VAL A 622 -25.38 23.39 -11.85
CA VAL A 622 -26.77 23.74 -11.52
C VAL A 622 -27.29 22.82 -10.43
N ASP A 623 -27.74 23.41 -9.33
CA ASP A 623 -28.39 22.65 -8.26
C ASP A 623 -29.67 21.98 -8.74
N ARG A 624 -29.81 20.69 -8.45
CA ARG A 624 -31.01 19.91 -8.77
C ARG A 624 -31.91 19.79 -7.57
N PRO A 625 -33.26 19.87 -7.73
CA PRO A 625 -34.19 19.67 -6.64
C PRO A 625 -33.97 18.31 -5.93
N PRO A 626 -34.15 18.25 -4.60
CA PRO A 626 -34.12 16.99 -3.87
C PRO A 626 -35.08 15.97 -4.49
N GLY A 627 -34.65 14.74 -4.71
CA GLY A 627 -35.44 13.67 -5.35
C GLY A 627 -35.21 13.47 -6.85
N MET A 628 -34.57 14.42 -7.55
CA MET A 628 -34.08 14.21 -8.93
C MET A 628 -32.71 13.55 -8.96
N LEU A 629 -32.00 13.47 -7.86
CA LEU A 629 -30.80 12.67 -7.72
C LEU A 629 -31.22 11.20 -7.82
N LYS A 630 -30.84 10.54 -8.90
CA LYS A 630 -31.04 9.10 -9.08
C LYS A 630 -30.51 8.37 -7.83
N ARG A 631 -31.06 7.21 -7.53
CA ARG A 631 -30.76 6.33 -6.37
C ARG A 631 -29.28 6.08 -6.03
N TYR A 632 -28.34 6.68 -6.75
CA TYR A 632 -26.89 6.54 -6.61
C TYR A 632 -26.18 7.84 -6.17
N ALA A 633 -26.90 8.85 -5.70
CA ALA A 633 -26.30 10.13 -5.28
C ALA A 633 -25.30 9.99 -4.12
N TRP A 634 -25.38 8.93 -3.36
CA TRP A 634 -24.39 8.59 -2.33
C TRP A 634 -23.05 8.08 -2.91
N LEU A 635 -23.04 7.56 -4.16
CA LEU A 635 -21.85 7.19 -4.91
C LEU A 635 -21.17 8.39 -5.60
N LEU A 636 -21.91 9.49 -5.76
CA LEU A 636 -21.46 10.70 -6.44
C LEU A 636 -21.19 11.86 -5.48
N ALA A 637 -21.15 11.60 -4.17
CA ALA A 637 -20.62 12.60 -3.23
C ALA A 637 -19.22 13.00 -3.71
N PRO A 638 -18.95 14.29 -3.93
CA PRO A 638 -17.68 14.70 -4.49
C PRO A 638 -16.56 14.21 -3.58
N ILE A 639 -15.67 13.42 -4.17
CA ILE A 639 -14.40 13.02 -3.57
C ILE A 639 -13.52 14.28 -3.51
#